data_741a3ea0c169e2be69b339b05d4d694e
#
_entry.id   741a3ea0c169e2be69b339b05d4d694e
#
_cell.length_a   1.000
_cell.length_b   1.000
_cell.length_c   1.000
_cell.angle_alpha   90.00
_cell.angle_beta   90.00
_cell.angle_gamma   90.00
#
_symmetry.space_group_name_H-M   'P 1'
#
loop_
_entity.id
_entity.type
_entity.pdbx_description
1 polymer ?
#
loop_
_entity_poly.entity_id
_entity_poly.type
_entity_poly.pdbx_seq_one_letter_code
_entity_poly.pdbx_strand_id
1 'polypeptide(L)'
;MSKQVNTKQTVSSSPSSNIYDSYIKGKELYYLMAAVLFGCYIVFQDFINLKKIFLFKDIGSDTINMYHPLLINLSEYMKHEGVPGWSFSQGMGQNIFPLWLGDFFSNFIMLFDKTTIPKVIVFMEILKIFLCAFVFFKFLKELKVTGFAAMIGALLYAFTGYVILGGTWIIFSTEAVYVAIMLLGFERWLNKGKWFLFLLGITLLGFLQPFYLFTYTLFLIGYILIRYNDVHEGNWKGFIVFSLKTVGIAALGVGITAYQLLPDVLMLIESPRVGGEAGLSARLKAMPMFDLADDVLRFTTTYRAFGSDMLGVGNNFKGWQNYLEAPILYCGILSLVAFPHVFSSLSKKQRVFYGILTGAFVLPILFPYFRYAFWAFSGDYYRTFSLVIVVLMLFYTVKAISYIEQKSEINKIVLLVTGLFLLFLLFTPSAQFKGAVDTGLRSFAAFMVIAYSALLFLLSSKSSIKHIAKLALFLLSFFEVLYFSNTSINKRVAMFNSELTTKVGYNDYTTDAISYLNANDKSFFRVNKDYVSGLAIHGSINDAKAQCFYGTPSYHSFNQKNYIKFLGDLNVIDAKDENSTRWAKGLGDRPILFSIASGKYWLSKRTDGAVKNMGFDSIAKFGDVTVYKNKFALPLGFTYDKGIGEDEFKKLSPTQKDFCLLRSCVIGNEDKATFASLKQFNVADTVAPMSFDNYLAYVNELKKDNFTISKFSENNIKGSVTVNESKILFFSIPFDEGWSAKLNGVDAKLYRVNAGLTGLLISKGKNDIELSFEPRLKSKGKLISGISLLILFGLLGFTFFLKRKKTEE
;
A
#
# COMPACT_ATOMS: atom_id res chain seq x y z
N MET A 1 -82.00 14.20 46.64
CA MET A 1 -81.38 12.90 46.25
C MET A 1 -80.45 13.15 45.06
N SER A 2 -79.15 13.31 45.31
CA SER A 2 -78.12 13.53 44.30
C SER A 2 -77.42 12.20 44.02
N LYS A 3 -77.44 11.84 42.70
CA LYS A 3 -76.72 10.64 42.23
C LYS A 3 -75.26 11.06 42.05
N GLN A 4 -74.34 10.43 42.84
CA GLN A 4 -72.90 10.49 42.58
C GLN A 4 -72.60 9.57 41.35
N VAL A 5 -71.96 10.17 40.32
CA VAL A 5 -71.39 9.45 39.20
C VAL A 5 -69.91 9.10 39.52
N ASN A 6 -69.66 7.83 39.77
CA ASN A 6 -68.30 7.28 39.93
C ASN A 6 -67.60 7.28 38.57
N THR A 7 -66.73 8.21 38.31
CA THR A 7 -65.72 8.19 37.22
C THR A 7 -64.56 7.26 37.63
N LYS A 8 -64.55 6.04 37.03
CA LYS A 8 -63.35 5.20 37.01
C LYS A 8 -62.21 5.90 36.30
N GLN A 9 -61.21 6.36 37.02
CA GLN A 9 -59.91 6.73 36.47
C GLN A 9 -59.29 5.47 35.85
N THR A 10 -59.20 5.43 34.52
CA THR A 10 -58.35 4.56 33.78
C THR A 10 -56.89 4.98 34.05
N VAL A 11 -56.21 4.18 34.87
CA VAL A 11 -54.76 4.25 35.06
C VAL A 11 -54.15 3.96 33.69
N SER A 12 -53.70 4.99 33.00
CA SER A 12 -52.84 4.86 31.83
C SER A 12 -51.55 4.18 32.31
N SER A 13 -51.36 2.92 31.98
CA SER A 13 -50.09 2.23 32.12
C SER A 13 -49.04 3.03 31.36
N SER A 14 -48.12 3.71 32.03
CA SER A 14 -46.94 4.28 31.41
C SER A 14 -46.26 3.21 30.56
N PRO A 15 -45.86 3.48 29.31
CA PRO A 15 -45.15 2.50 28.52
C PRO A 15 -43.90 2.10 29.27
N SER A 16 -43.76 0.81 29.56
CA SER A 16 -42.59 0.27 30.22
C SER A 16 -41.35 0.72 29.46
N SER A 17 -40.58 1.61 30.05
CA SER A 17 -39.35 2.10 29.46
C SER A 17 -38.38 0.92 29.32
N ASN A 18 -38.13 0.48 28.10
CA ASN A 18 -37.19 -0.60 27.84
C ASN A 18 -35.75 -0.10 27.89
N ILE A 19 -34.79 -0.98 28.14
CA ILE A 19 -33.36 -0.67 28.32
C ILE A 19 -32.80 0.14 27.12
N TYR A 20 -33.15 -0.22 25.88
CA TYR A 20 -32.65 0.51 24.71
C TYR A 20 -33.13 1.96 24.69
N ASP A 21 -34.43 2.21 24.82
CA ASP A 21 -34.98 3.57 24.74
C ASP A 21 -34.57 4.43 25.95
N SER A 22 -34.37 3.82 27.12
CA SER A 22 -34.01 4.53 28.36
C SER A 22 -32.54 4.91 28.42
N TYR A 23 -31.63 4.07 27.97
CA TYR A 23 -30.19 4.23 28.21
C TYR A 23 -29.39 4.43 26.93
N ILE A 24 -29.77 3.85 25.80
CA ILE A 24 -28.94 3.79 24.59
C ILE A 24 -29.40 4.82 23.55
N LYS A 25 -30.69 4.98 23.34
CA LYS A 25 -31.24 5.90 22.31
C LYS A 25 -30.76 7.33 22.49
N GLY A 26 -30.17 7.89 21.41
CA GLY A 26 -29.55 9.20 21.42
C GLY A 26 -28.08 9.22 21.91
N LYS A 27 -27.63 8.10 22.50
CA LYS A 27 -26.26 7.92 22.99
C LYS A 27 -25.52 6.79 22.25
N GLU A 28 -26.05 6.32 21.12
CA GLU A 28 -25.55 5.16 20.36
C GLU A 28 -24.05 5.30 20.02
N LEU A 29 -23.59 6.52 19.71
CA LEU A 29 -22.20 6.78 19.42
C LEU A 29 -21.29 6.49 20.61
N TYR A 30 -21.66 6.89 21.82
CA TYR A 30 -20.84 6.66 23.02
C TYR A 30 -20.70 5.17 23.33
N TYR A 31 -21.80 4.43 23.26
CA TYR A 31 -21.76 2.98 23.47
C TYR A 31 -20.98 2.25 22.37
N LEU A 32 -21.10 2.72 21.11
CA LEU A 32 -20.30 2.19 20.01
C LEU A 32 -18.81 2.42 20.25
N MET A 33 -18.40 3.67 20.61
CA MET A 33 -16.99 3.97 20.84
C MET A 33 -16.40 3.18 22.02
N ALA A 34 -17.16 3.03 23.10
CA ALA A 34 -16.77 2.19 24.25
C ALA A 34 -16.61 0.71 23.82
N ALA A 35 -17.58 0.18 23.08
CA ALA A 35 -17.49 -1.18 22.55
C ALA A 35 -16.29 -1.38 21.61
N VAL A 36 -16.03 -0.44 20.71
CA VAL A 36 -14.87 -0.51 19.79
C VAL A 36 -13.55 -0.49 20.56
N LEU A 37 -13.37 0.41 21.53
CA LEU A 37 -12.14 0.45 22.34
C LEU A 37 -11.96 -0.84 23.16
N PHE A 38 -13.03 -1.33 23.77
CA PHE A 38 -13.00 -2.59 24.52
C PHE A 38 -12.69 -3.78 23.59
N GLY A 39 -13.29 -3.81 22.40
CA GLY A 39 -13.01 -4.81 21.38
C GLY A 39 -11.55 -4.78 20.89
N CYS A 40 -11.01 -3.59 20.64
CA CYS A 40 -9.60 -3.43 20.30
C CYS A 40 -8.68 -3.95 21.42
N TYR A 41 -9.02 -3.67 22.69
CA TYR A 41 -8.23 -4.19 23.80
C TYR A 41 -8.23 -5.73 23.82
N ILE A 42 -9.38 -6.38 23.63
CA ILE A 42 -9.47 -7.85 23.58
C ILE A 42 -8.63 -8.42 22.42
N VAL A 43 -8.78 -7.85 21.23
CA VAL A 43 -8.12 -8.38 20.01
C VAL A 43 -6.62 -8.13 20.03
N PHE A 44 -6.17 -6.96 20.49
CA PHE A 44 -4.77 -6.52 20.40
C PHE A 44 -4.02 -6.50 21.73
N GLN A 45 -4.53 -7.16 22.81
CA GLN A 45 -3.94 -7.08 24.16
C GLN A 45 -2.46 -7.48 24.21
N ASP A 46 -2.02 -8.50 23.48
CA ASP A 46 -0.61 -8.91 23.46
C ASP A 46 0.29 -7.85 22.80
N PHE A 47 -0.24 -7.11 21.83
CA PHE A 47 0.46 -6.02 21.14
C PHE A 47 0.44 -4.73 21.96
N ILE A 48 -0.69 -4.41 22.61
CA ILE A 48 -0.81 -3.24 23.51
C ILE A 48 0.13 -3.39 24.70
N ASN A 49 0.22 -4.60 25.27
CA ASN A 49 1.10 -4.91 26.39
C ASN A 49 2.56 -5.17 25.96
N LEU A 50 2.88 -4.95 24.68
CA LEU A 50 4.21 -5.12 24.10
C LEU A 50 4.83 -6.52 24.38
N LYS A 51 4.02 -7.57 24.49
CA LYS A 51 4.49 -8.95 24.42
C LYS A 51 4.86 -9.31 22.99
N LYS A 52 4.02 -8.88 22.05
CA LYS A 52 4.22 -9.03 20.60
C LYS A 52 4.28 -7.67 19.94
N ILE A 53 4.94 -7.62 18.80
CA ILE A 53 5.01 -6.45 17.90
C ILE A 53 4.10 -6.70 16.72
N PHE A 54 3.37 -5.67 16.26
CA PHE A 54 2.42 -5.78 15.16
C PHE A 54 3.13 -5.87 13.79
N LEU A 55 4.05 -6.82 13.71
CA LEU A 55 4.82 -7.21 12.53
C LEU A 55 4.71 -8.73 12.37
N PHE A 56 4.30 -9.20 11.20
CA PHE A 56 3.95 -10.60 10.96
C PHE A 56 4.97 -11.30 10.08
N LYS A 57 5.38 -12.51 10.48
CA LYS A 57 6.44 -13.31 9.85
C LYS A 57 5.92 -14.30 8.82
N ASP A 58 4.61 -14.45 8.68
CA ASP A 58 3.96 -15.40 7.78
C ASP A 58 4.01 -14.96 6.31
N ILE A 59 3.29 -15.66 5.41
CA ILE A 59 3.24 -15.36 3.97
C ILE A 59 2.75 -13.93 3.65
N GLY A 60 2.07 -13.25 4.57
CA GLY A 60 1.65 -11.84 4.48
C GLY A 60 2.66 -10.87 5.06
N SER A 61 3.94 -11.14 4.90
CA SER A 61 5.06 -10.51 5.59
C SER A 61 5.46 -9.11 5.10
N ASP A 62 4.68 -8.46 4.24
CA ASP A 62 5.01 -7.11 3.74
C ASP A 62 5.15 -6.08 4.88
N THR A 63 4.47 -6.31 6.01
CA THR A 63 4.65 -5.44 7.20
C THR A 63 6.11 -5.41 7.65
N ILE A 64 6.74 -6.59 7.76
CA ILE A 64 8.13 -6.72 8.24
C ILE A 64 9.14 -6.57 7.11
N ASN A 65 8.82 -6.98 5.87
CA ASN A 65 9.76 -6.98 4.75
C ASN A 65 9.75 -5.69 3.93
N MET A 66 8.65 -4.93 3.94
CA MET A 66 8.50 -3.72 3.13
C MET A 66 8.14 -2.49 3.97
N TYR A 67 7.02 -2.51 4.71
CA TYR A 67 6.54 -1.31 5.41
C TYR A 67 7.46 -0.88 6.56
N HIS A 68 7.86 -1.80 7.42
CA HIS A 68 8.76 -1.49 8.53
C HIS A 68 10.14 -0.96 8.05
N PRO A 69 10.84 -1.63 7.09
CA PRO A 69 12.05 -1.08 6.49
C PRO A 69 11.85 0.30 5.85
N LEU A 70 10.71 0.52 5.17
CA LEU A 70 10.39 1.81 4.56
C LEU A 70 10.21 2.91 5.60
N LEU A 71 9.46 2.65 6.68
CA LEU A 71 9.24 3.61 7.77
C LEU A 71 10.55 4.02 8.44
N ILE A 72 11.46 3.06 8.68
CA ILE A 72 12.79 3.35 9.22
C ILE A 72 13.58 4.20 8.23
N ASN A 73 13.66 3.78 6.98
CA ASN A 73 14.43 4.48 5.95
C ASN A 73 13.95 5.93 5.77
N LEU A 74 12.65 6.17 5.67
CA LEU A 74 12.08 7.51 5.53
C LEU A 74 12.31 8.35 6.79
N SER A 75 12.15 7.76 8.00
CA SER A 75 12.41 8.46 9.27
C SER A 75 13.86 8.91 9.36
N GLU A 76 14.82 8.02 9.11
CA GLU A 76 16.24 8.36 9.15
C GLU A 76 16.63 9.33 8.02
N TYR A 77 16.08 9.14 6.81
CA TYR A 77 16.29 10.06 5.70
C TYR A 77 15.86 11.50 6.05
N MET A 78 14.65 11.66 6.60
CA MET A 78 14.12 12.98 6.95
C MET A 78 14.94 13.69 8.04
N LYS A 79 15.56 12.97 8.94
CA LYS A 79 16.44 13.55 9.97
C LYS A 79 17.75 14.13 9.41
N HIS A 80 18.26 13.55 8.30
CA HIS A 80 19.57 13.91 7.76
C HIS A 80 19.51 14.70 6.47
N GLU A 81 18.54 14.40 5.59
CA GLU A 81 18.41 14.95 4.24
C GLU A 81 17.19 15.86 4.07
N GLY A 82 16.22 15.83 4.99
CA GLY A 82 14.96 16.57 4.91
C GLY A 82 13.92 15.90 4.02
N VAL A 83 13.34 16.63 3.07
CA VAL A 83 12.28 16.09 2.19
C VAL A 83 12.82 14.95 1.33
N PRO A 84 12.17 13.76 1.34
CA PRO A 84 12.60 12.63 0.53
C PRO A 84 12.81 12.97 -0.96
N GLY A 85 13.83 12.37 -1.54
CA GLY A 85 14.23 12.52 -2.92
C GLY A 85 14.87 11.25 -3.43
N TRP A 86 16.19 11.25 -3.64
CA TRP A 86 16.96 10.07 -4.01
C TRP A 86 17.45 9.34 -2.77
N SER A 87 17.37 8.00 -2.73
CA SER A 87 17.95 7.22 -1.64
C SER A 87 18.80 6.06 -2.16
N PHE A 88 20.05 5.99 -1.69
CA PHE A 88 20.99 4.90 -1.99
C PHE A 88 20.73 3.63 -1.15
N SER A 89 19.87 3.69 -0.16
CA SER A 89 19.44 2.51 0.62
C SER A 89 18.42 1.64 -0.12
N GLN A 90 17.93 2.07 -1.28
CA GLN A 90 17.00 1.31 -2.12
C GLN A 90 17.66 0.94 -3.46
N GLY A 91 18.02 -0.33 -3.61
CA GLY A 91 18.78 -0.79 -4.78
C GLY A 91 20.12 -0.07 -4.88
N MET A 92 20.54 0.30 -6.07
CA MET A 92 21.74 1.12 -6.29
C MET A 92 21.47 2.63 -6.14
N GLY A 93 20.25 2.99 -5.80
CA GLY A 93 19.71 4.34 -5.68
C GLY A 93 18.40 4.49 -6.47
N GLN A 94 17.35 5.02 -5.83
CA GLN A 94 16.06 5.23 -6.44
C GLN A 94 15.37 6.46 -5.85
N ASN A 95 14.44 7.04 -6.62
CA ASN A 95 13.56 8.09 -6.14
C ASN A 95 12.56 7.54 -5.12
N ILE A 96 12.63 8.02 -3.88
CA ILE A 96 11.71 7.63 -2.79
C ILE A 96 10.67 8.70 -2.46
N PHE A 97 10.66 9.84 -3.15
CA PHE A 97 9.69 10.91 -2.95
C PHE A 97 8.23 10.42 -3.08
N PRO A 98 7.86 9.57 -4.06
CA PRO A 98 6.51 9.04 -4.17
C PRO A 98 6.04 8.19 -2.98
N LEU A 99 6.94 7.70 -2.14
CA LEU A 99 6.64 6.83 -1.00
C LEU A 99 6.37 7.61 0.30
N TRP A 100 6.43 8.93 0.23
CA TRP A 100 6.36 9.81 1.38
C TRP A 100 4.92 10.23 1.71
N LEU A 101 4.40 11.26 1.68
CA LEU A 101 3.16 11.91 2.13
C LEU A 101 1.85 11.07 2.13
N GLY A 102 1.77 9.94 1.46
CA GLY A 102 0.50 9.26 1.16
C GLY A 102 -0.33 8.82 2.37
N ASP A 103 0.31 8.32 3.40
CA ASP A 103 -0.35 7.87 4.63
C ASP A 103 0.04 8.76 5.81
N PHE A 104 -0.86 9.67 6.21
CA PHE A 104 -0.62 10.59 7.33
C PHE A 104 -0.42 9.89 8.69
N PHE A 105 -0.98 8.70 8.87
CA PHE A 105 -0.73 7.91 10.08
C PHE A 105 0.69 7.36 10.09
N SER A 106 1.17 6.86 8.96
CA SER A 106 2.56 6.43 8.78
C SER A 106 3.53 7.61 8.92
N ASN A 107 3.17 8.80 8.40
CA ASN A 107 3.99 10.00 8.57
C ASN A 107 4.15 10.39 10.05
N PHE A 108 3.10 10.19 10.86
CA PHE A 108 3.22 10.39 12.30
C PHE A 108 4.15 9.36 12.96
N ILE A 109 4.08 8.08 12.53
CA ILE A 109 4.99 7.02 13.03
C ILE A 109 6.46 7.35 12.72
N MET A 110 6.76 7.96 11.57
CA MET A 110 8.12 8.33 11.17
C MET A 110 8.76 9.42 12.02
N LEU A 111 8.01 10.10 12.89
CA LEU A 111 8.56 11.07 13.86
C LEU A 111 9.30 10.40 15.02
N PHE A 112 9.11 9.11 15.22
CA PHE A 112 9.77 8.33 16.26
C PHE A 112 11.13 7.78 15.79
N ASP A 113 11.95 7.34 16.73
CA ASP A 113 13.19 6.64 16.44
C ASP A 113 12.95 5.20 15.96
N LYS A 114 13.95 4.61 15.31
CA LYS A 114 13.87 3.28 14.71
C LYS A 114 13.50 2.15 15.70
N THR A 115 13.77 2.32 16.99
CA THR A 115 13.47 1.32 18.02
C THR A 115 12.05 1.46 18.55
N THR A 116 11.45 2.63 18.44
CA THR A 116 10.08 2.96 18.85
C THR A 116 9.07 2.73 17.74
N ILE A 117 9.45 2.97 16.47
CA ILE A 117 8.57 2.78 15.30
C ILE A 117 7.78 1.46 15.36
N PRO A 118 8.38 0.27 15.52
CA PRO A 118 7.63 -0.99 15.50
C PRO A 118 6.62 -1.11 16.65
N LYS A 119 6.85 -0.44 17.78
CA LYS A 119 5.98 -0.47 18.96
C LYS A 119 4.76 0.43 18.80
N VAL A 120 4.85 1.50 18.01
CA VAL A 120 3.78 2.49 17.84
C VAL A 120 2.76 2.04 16.79
N ILE A 121 3.11 1.16 15.86
CA ILE A 121 2.25 0.73 14.76
C ILE A 121 0.88 0.26 15.26
N VAL A 122 0.80 -0.57 16.29
CA VAL A 122 -0.47 -1.10 16.80
C VAL A 122 -1.40 0.00 17.34
N PHE A 123 -0.85 1.03 17.97
CA PHE A 123 -1.66 2.15 18.50
C PHE A 123 -2.25 2.99 17.36
N MET A 124 -1.52 3.13 16.25
CA MET A 124 -2.05 3.77 15.05
C MET A 124 -3.15 2.93 14.40
N GLU A 125 -3.02 1.59 14.38
CA GLU A 125 -4.07 0.73 13.88
C GLU A 125 -5.35 0.81 14.75
N ILE A 126 -5.21 0.81 16.06
CA ILE A 126 -6.34 1.02 16.98
C ILE A 126 -7.01 2.37 16.75
N LEU A 127 -6.23 3.44 16.56
CA LEU A 127 -6.75 4.76 16.21
C LEU A 127 -7.53 4.74 14.90
N LYS A 128 -7.03 4.05 13.88
CA LYS A 128 -7.73 3.93 12.58
C LYS A 128 -9.03 3.14 12.72
N ILE A 129 -9.07 2.03 13.47
CA ILE A 129 -10.29 1.28 13.76
C ILE A 129 -11.32 2.17 14.46
N PHE A 130 -10.88 2.94 15.46
CA PHE A 130 -11.74 3.91 16.16
C PHE A 130 -12.30 4.96 15.20
N LEU A 131 -11.45 5.53 14.33
CA LEU A 131 -11.86 6.52 13.33
C LEU A 131 -12.81 5.92 12.27
N CYS A 132 -12.58 4.67 11.85
CA CYS A 132 -13.52 3.94 10.98
C CYS A 132 -14.91 3.88 11.61
N ALA A 133 -15.03 3.46 12.86
CA ALA A 133 -16.31 3.42 13.55
C ALA A 133 -16.94 4.80 13.67
N PHE A 134 -16.18 5.80 14.12
CA PHE A 134 -16.67 7.15 14.36
C PHE A 134 -17.17 7.83 13.09
N VAL A 135 -16.33 7.84 12.05
CA VAL A 135 -16.64 8.54 10.79
C VAL A 135 -17.76 7.82 10.05
N PHE A 136 -17.73 6.48 10.02
CA PHE A 136 -18.76 5.70 9.34
C PHE A 136 -20.11 5.82 10.06
N PHE A 137 -20.14 5.87 11.40
CA PHE A 137 -21.38 6.17 12.13
C PHE A 137 -21.98 7.54 11.72
N LYS A 138 -21.12 8.58 11.63
CA LYS A 138 -21.57 9.90 11.18
C LYS A 138 -22.08 9.89 9.74
N PHE A 139 -21.41 9.12 8.86
CA PHE A 139 -21.89 8.88 7.49
C PHE A 139 -23.27 8.23 7.46
N LEU A 140 -23.48 7.18 8.23
CA LEU A 140 -24.77 6.48 8.31
C LEU A 140 -25.88 7.38 8.87
N LYS A 141 -25.57 8.26 9.81
CA LYS A 141 -26.54 9.27 10.32
C LYS A 141 -26.94 10.28 9.23
N GLU A 142 -26.04 10.65 8.31
CA GLU A 142 -26.40 11.51 7.16
C GLU A 142 -27.30 10.77 6.15
N LEU A 143 -27.27 9.45 6.07
CA LEU A 143 -28.21 8.64 5.31
C LEU A 143 -29.61 8.59 5.93
N LYS A 144 -29.82 9.19 7.11
CA LYS A 144 -31.09 9.22 7.84
C LYS A 144 -31.60 7.85 8.29
N VAL A 145 -30.70 6.87 8.45
CA VAL A 145 -31.04 5.59 9.07
C VAL A 145 -31.21 5.73 10.58
N THR A 146 -31.86 4.76 11.22
CA THR A 146 -32.03 4.77 12.69
C THR A 146 -30.69 4.76 13.43
N GLY A 147 -30.65 5.29 14.66
CA GLY A 147 -29.45 5.24 15.50
C GLY A 147 -28.95 3.83 15.75
N PHE A 148 -29.88 2.88 15.93
CA PHE A 148 -29.53 1.47 16.10
C PHE A 148 -28.88 0.88 14.84
N ALA A 149 -29.46 1.07 13.65
CA ALA A 149 -28.89 0.59 12.40
C ALA A 149 -27.52 1.23 12.13
N ALA A 150 -27.37 2.54 12.44
CA ALA A 150 -26.08 3.24 12.34
C ALA A 150 -25.04 2.66 13.29
N MET A 151 -25.41 2.32 14.52
CA MET A 151 -24.51 1.69 15.50
C MET A 151 -24.03 0.32 15.05
N ILE A 152 -24.94 -0.54 14.57
CA ILE A 152 -24.60 -1.85 14.01
C ILE A 152 -23.68 -1.71 12.79
N GLY A 153 -24.06 -0.88 11.81
CA GLY A 153 -23.29 -0.72 10.58
C GLY A 153 -21.88 -0.18 10.83
N ALA A 154 -21.72 0.74 11.77
CA ALA A 154 -20.41 1.30 12.10
C ALA A 154 -19.53 0.32 12.89
N LEU A 155 -20.12 -0.52 13.76
CA LEU A 155 -19.44 -1.64 14.42
C LEU A 155 -18.91 -2.62 13.37
N LEU A 156 -19.77 -3.06 12.47
CA LEU A 156 -19.41 -3.99 11.41
C LEU A 156 -18.34 -3.42 10.49
N TYR A 157 -18.39 -2.12 10.15
CA TYR A 157 -17.37 -1.47 9.32
C TYR A 157 -16.00 -1.46 9.98
N ALA A 158 -15.93 -1.06 11.26
CA ALA A 158 -14.69 -0.98 12.02
C ALA A 158 -13.99 -2.34 12.19
N PHE A 159 -14.76 -3.42 12.28
CA PHE A 159 -14.26 -4.78 12.46
C PHE A 159 -14.40 -5.65 11.19
N THR A 160 -14.53 -5.04 10.02
CA THR A 160 -14.46 -5.80 8.77
C THR A 160 -13.13 -6.54 8.64
N GLY A 161 -13.14 -7.64 7.91
CA GLY A 161 -11.89 -8.33 7.56
C GLY A 161 -10.89 -7.39 6.85
N TYR A 162 -11.41 -6.45 6.06
CA TYR A 162 -10.57 -5.45 5.38
C TYR A 162 -9.82 -4.54 6.36
N VAL A 163 -10.47 -4.04 7.40
CA VAL A 163 -9.86 -3.17 8.40
C VAL A 163 -8.94 -3.97 9.33
N ILE A 164 -9.41 -5.09 9.87
CA ILE A 164 -8.68 -5.87 10.88
C ILE A 164 -7.53 -6.67 10.26
N LEU A 165 -7.83 -7.59 9.35
CA LEU A 165 -6.82 -8.44 8.72
C LEU A 165 -6.01 -7.66 7.68
N GLY A 166 -6.68 -6.89 6.82
CA GLY A 166 -6.04 -6.03 5.84
C GLY A 166 -5.19 -4.92 6.46
N GLY A 167 -5.59 -4.38 7.62
CA GLY A 167 -4.83 -3.38 8.39
C GLY A 167 -3.42 -3.84 8.80
N THR A 168 -3.14 -5.14 8.75
CA THR A 168 -1.77 -5.64 8.94
C THR A 168 -0.80 -5.21 7.82
N TRP A 169 -1.30 -4.75 6.69
CA TRP A 169 -0.54 -4.02 5.66
C TRP A 169 -0.69 -2.50 5.79
N ILE A 170 -1.00 -2.01 6.97
CA ILE A 170 -1.05 -0.61 7.43
C ILE A 170 -1.91 0.30 6.52
N ILE A 171 -1.66 0.30 5.21
CA ILE A 171 -2.31 1.17 4.23
C ILE A 171 -3.82 0.88 4.07
N PHE A 172 -4.27 -0.37 4.27
CA PHE A 172 -5.68 -0.73 4.07
C PHE A 172 -6.60 -0.11 5.13
N SER A 173 -6.17 -0.06 6.37
CA SER A 173 -6.92 0.61 7.44
C SER A 173 -6.95 2.12 7.25
N THR A 174 -5.86 2.73 6.74
CA THR A 174 -5.82 4.14 6.33
C THR A 174 -6.82 4.43 5.21
N GLU A 175 -6.82 3.58 4.17
CA GLU A 175 -7.76 3.66 3.06
C GLU A 175 -9.22 3.63 3.56
N ALA A 176 -9.54 2.71 4.48
CA ALA A 176 -10.88 2.60 5.05
C ALA A 176 -11.32 3.88 5.79
N VAL A 177 -10.42 4.53 6.55
CA VAL A 177 -10.70 5.83 7.19
C VAL A 177 -10.99 6.90 6.14
N TYR A 178 -10.15 7.00 5.10
CA TYR A 178 -10.28 8.05 4.07
C TYR A 178 -11.55 7.87 3.23
N VAL A 179 -11.92 6.62 2.91
CA VAL A 179 -13.18 6.29 2.24
C VAL A 179 -14.39 6.68 3.10
N ALA A 180 -14.36 6.40 4.39
CA ALA A 180 -15.44 6.82 5.30
C ALA A 180 -15.58 8.36 5.35
N ILE A 181 -14.45 9.11 5.35
CA ILE A 181 -14.45 10.58 5.28
C ILE A 181 -15.04 11.06 3.96
N MET A 182 -14.64 10.47 2.84
CA MET A 182 -15.15 10.79 1.50
C MET A 182 -16.67 10.59 1.42
N LEU A 183 -17.17 9.45 1.90
CA LEU A 183 -18.59 9.12 1.91
C LEU A 183 -19.40 10.08 2.79
N LEU A 184 -18.92 10.37 4.00
CA LEU A 184 -19.54 11.36 4.88
C LEU A 184 -19.55 12.74 4.25
N GLY A 185 -18.45 13.13 3.61
CA GLY A 185 -18.34 14.40 2.90
C GLY A 185 -19.30 14.49 1.73
N PHE A 186 -19.43 13.42 0.95
CA PHE A 186 -20.37 13.35 -0.17
C PHE A 186 -21.82 13.48 0.29
N GLU A 187 -22.24 12.75 1.33
CA GLU A 187 -23.61 12.85 1.85
C GLU A 187 -23.93 14.25 2.40
N ARG A 188 -22.95 14.91 3.06
CA ARG A 188 -23.10 16.31 3.50
C ARG A 188 -23.19 17.27 2.33
N TRP A 189 -22.44 17.01 1.26
CA TRP A 189 -22.54 17.78 0.01
C TRP A 189 -23.92 17.63 -0.64
N LEU A 190 -24.40 16.40 -0.79
CA LEU A 190 -25.68 16.08 -1.39
C LEU A 190 -26.86 16.64 -0.57
N ASN A 191 -26.87 16.43 0.75
CA ASN A 191 -28.01 16.77 1.61
C ASN A 191 -28.01 18.22 2.10
N LYS A 192 -26.82 18.85 2.23
CA LYS A 192 -26.66 20.15 2.95
C LYS A 192 -25.83 21.17 2.17
N GLY A 193 -25.35 20.85 0.98
CA GLY A 193 -24.45 21.70 0.19
C GLY A 193 -23.08 21.96 0.84
N LYS A 194 -22.68 21.17 1.85
CA LYS A 194 -21.42 21.32 2.58
C LYS A 194 -20.33 20.47 1.91
N TRP A 195 -19.57 21.03 1.01
CA TRP A 195 -18.63 20.35 0.11
C TRP A 195 -17.24 20.10 0.65
N PHE A 196 -16.78 20.87 1.67
CA PHE A 196 -15.39 20.85 2.13
C PHE A 196 -14.89 19.47 2.59
N LEU A 197 -15.73 18.70 3.30
CA LEU A 197 -15.34 17.38 3.78
C LEU A 197 -15.25 16.36 2.62
N PHE A 198 -16.02 16.54 1.57
CA PHE A 198 -15.90 15.72 0.35
C PHE A 198 -14.58 16.03 -0.38
N LEU A 199 -14.24 17.31 -0.54
CA LEU A 199 -12.95 17.73 -1.08
C LEU A 199 -11.80 17.14 -0.25
N LEU A 200 -11.87 17.21 1.08
CA LEU A 200 -10.86 16.61 1.96
C LEU A 200 -10.71 15.10 1.73
N GLY A 201 -11.82 14.36 1.62
CA GLY A 201 -11.79 12.91 1.37
C GLY A 201 -11.12 12.56 0.03
N ILE A 202 -11.42 13.30 -1.03
CA ILE A 202 -10.75 13.13 -2.35
C ILE A 202 -9.26 13.47 -2.25
N THR A 203 -8.92 14.56 -1.57
CA THR A 203 -7.53 14.98 -1.35
C THR A 203 -6.73 13.90 -0.59
N LEU A 204 -7.30 13.35 0.48
CA LEU A 204 -6.66 12.28 1.26
C LEU A 204 -6.41 11.02 0.41
N LEU A 205 -7.40 10.60 -0.39
CA LEU A 205 -7.24 9.45 -1.31
C LEU A 205 -6.24 9.74 -2.43
N GLY A 206 -6.19 10.98 -2.93
CA GLY A 206 -5.23 11.39 -3.95
C GLY A 206 -3.79 11.41 -3.44
N PHE A 207 -3.56 11.77 -2.17
CA PHE A 207 -2.25 11.63 -1.55
C PHE A 207 -1.88 10.17 -1.30
N LEU A 208 -2.85 9.32 -0.96
CA LEU A 208 -2.56 7.95 -0.55
C LEU A 208 -1.94 7.13 -1.68
N GLN A 209 -2.63 6.99 -2.81
CA GLN A 209 -2.09 6.38 -4.04
C GLN A 209 -3.02 6.65 -5.24
N PRO A 210 -2.49 6.79 -6.48
CA PRO A 210 -3.29 6.98 -7.69
C PRO A 210 -4.33 5.88 -7.94
N PHE A 211 -4.02 4.63 -7.62
CA PHE A 211 -4.94 3.50 -7.78
C PHE A 211 -6.21 3.63 -6.93
N TYR A 212 -6.08 4.07 -5.68
CA TYR A 212 -7.24 4.27 -4.81
C TYR A 212 -8.14 5.38 -5.34
N LEU A 213 -7.54 6.50 -5.74
CA LEU A 213 -8.28 7.59 -6.37
C LEU A 213 -9.05 7.10 -7.60
N PHE A 214 -8.42 6.30 -8.46
CA PHE A 214 -9.05 5.73 -9.64
C PHE A 214 -10.21 4.80 -9.29
N THR A 215 -9.99 3.81 -8.42
CA THR A 215 -11.00 2.82 -8.03
C THR A 215 -12.20 3.48 -7.35
N TYR A 216 -11.98 4.44 -6.44
CA TYR A 216 -13.09 5.14 -5.78
C TYR A 216 -13.79 6.16 -6.68
N THR A 217 -13.13 6.66 -7.71
CA THR A 217 -13.83 7.43 -8.77
C THR A 217 -14.82 6.55 -9.50
N LEU A 218 -14.43 5.32 -9.90
CA LEU A 218 -15.36 4.37 -10.52
C LEU A 218 -16.54 4.02 -9.59
N PHE A 219 -16.26 3.78 -8.32
CA PHE A 219 -17.31 3.54 -7.32
C PHE A 219 -18.26 4.73 -7.18
N LEU A 220 -17.73 5.95 -7.09
CA LEU A 220 -18.53 7.17 -6.92
C LEU A 220 -19.47 7.41 -8.08
N ILE A 221 -19.13 7.07 -9.31
CA ILE A 221 -20.04 7.22 -10.47
C ILE A 221 -21.36 6.49 -10.20
N GLY A 222 -21.31 5.23 -9.82
CA GLY A 222 -22.51 4.45 -9.47
C GLY A 222 -23.19 4.95 -8.19
N TYR A 223 -22.42 5.29 -7.18
CA TYR A 223 -22.93 5.75 -5.90
C TYR A 223 -23.66 7.10 -6.00
N ILE A 224 -23.11 8.06 -6.75
CA ILE A 224 -23.72 9.37 -7.00
C ILE A 224 -25.06 9.21 -7.69
N LEU A 225 -25.15 8.36 -8.72
CA LEU A 225 -26.38 8.11 -9.45
C LEU A 225 -27.51 7.61 -8.54
N ILE A 226 -27.20 6.60 -7.70
CA ILE A 226 -28.18 6.06 -6.76
C ILE A 226 -28.58 7.09 -5.71
N ARG A 227 -27.62 7.74 -5.08
CA ARG A 227 -27.90 8.64 -3.96
C ARG A 227 -28.60 9.91 -4.40
N TYR A 228 -28.22 10.45 -5.56
CA TYR A 228 -28.97 11.60 -6.11
C TYR A 228 -30.42 11.23 -6.43
N ASN A 229 -30.65 10.06 -7.05
CA ASN A 229 -32.01 9.59 -7.33
C ASN A 229 -32.81 9.29 -6.05
N ASP A 230 -32.17 8.78 -4.98
CA ASP A 230 -32.82 8.57 -3.67
C ASP A 230 -33.32 9.88 -3.04
N VAL A 231 -32.63 11.02 -3.28
CA VAL A 231 -32.91 12.32 -2.66
C VAL A 231 -33.76 13.24 -3.58
N HIS A 232 -33.54 13.16 -4.89
CA HIS A 232 -34.10 14.05 -5.91
C HIS A 232 -34.71 13.25 -7.08
N GLU A 233 -35.61 12.34 -6.78
CA GLU A 233 -36.21 11.41 -7.75
C GLU A 233 -36.66 12.11 -9.05
N GLY A 234 -36.16 11.62 -10.20
CA GLY A 234 -36.57 12.08 -11.53
C GLY A 234 -35.98 13.43 -12.00
N ASN A 235 -35.20 14.13 -11.18
CA ASN A 235 -34.60 15.42 -11.57
C ASN A 235 -33.27 15.25 -12.32
N TRP A 236 -33.29 14.86 -13.58
CA TRP A 236 -32.11 14.64 -14.42
C TRP A 236 -31.32 15.92 -14.73
N LYS A 237 -31.99 17.05 -14.92
CA LYS A 237 -31.30 18.35 -15.11
C LYS A 237 -30.51 18.73 -13.86
N GLY A 238 -31.13 18.59 -12.70
CA GLY A 238 -30.44 18.81 -11.41
C GLY A 238 -29.29 17.83 -11.21
N PHE A 239 -29.44 16.57 -11.62
CA PHE A 239 -28.39 15.55 -11.57
C PHE A 239 -27.16 15.97 -12.36
N ILE A 240 -27.31 16.44 -13.60
CA ILE A 240 -26.18 16.89 -14.42
C ILE A 240 -25.43 18.04 -13.75
N VAL A 241 -26.20 19.09 -13.30
CA VAL A 241 -25.59 20.24 -12.62
C VAL A 241 -24.89 19.84 -11.33
N PHE A 242 -25.49 18.96 -10.53
CA PHE A 242 -24.87 18.43 -9.31
C PHE A 242 -23.60 17.64 -9.61
N SER A 243 -23.63 16.78 -10.63
CA SER A 243 -22.47 15.97 -11.05
C SER A 243 -21.33 16.86 -11.53
N LEU A 244 -21.59 17.89 -12.33
CA LEU A 244 -20.58 18.84 -12.77
C LEU A 244 -19.93 19.58 -11.59
N LYS A 245 -20.72 20.03 -10.62
CA LYS A 245 -20.19 20.65 -9.38
C LYS A 245 -19.35 19.65 -8.57
N THR A 246 -19.79 18.41 -8.47
CA THR A 246 -19.09 17.34 -7.76
C THR A 246 -17.74 17.03 -8.43
N VAL A 247 -17.71 16.96 -9.78
CA VAL A 247 -16.48 16.82 -10.56
C VAL A 247 -15.54 18.02 -10.32
N GLY A 248 -16.08 19.24 -10.29
CA GLY A 248 -15.27 20.44 -9.99
C GLY A 248 -14.61 20.40 -8.61
N ILE A 249 -15.37 19.97 -7.58
CA ILE A 249 -14.82 19.78 -6.23
C ILE A 249 -13.76 18.67 -6.22
N ALA A 250 -14.03 17.55 -6.89
CA ALA A 250 -13.07 16.44 -6.98
C ALA A 250 -11.80 16.87 -7.73
N ALA A 251 -11.93 17.58 -8.84
CA ALA A 251 -10.80 18.11 -9.62
C ALA A 251 -9.93 19.07 -8.77
N LEU A 252 -10.55 19.91 -7.94
CA LEU A 252 -9.84 20.78 -7.01
C LEU A 252 -9.08 19.96 -5.95
N GLY A 253 -9.69 18.90 -5.40
CA GLY A 253 -9.05 17.98 -4.46
C GLY A 253 -7.85 17.27 -5.09
N VAL A 254 -8.00 16.76 -6.31
CA VAL A 254 -6.92 16.15 -7.09
C VAL A 254 -5.82 17.17 -7.38
N GLY A 255 -6.18 18.39 -7.76
CA GLY A 255 -5.23 19.48 -8.00
C GLY A 255 -4.38 19.81 -6.76
N ILE A 256 -4.96 19.79 -5.57
CA ILE A 256 -4.22 19.99 -4.31
C ILE A 256 -3.16 18.91 -4.10
N THR A 257 -3.42 17.67 -4.55
CA THR A 257 -2.48 16.56 -4.39
C THR A 257 -1.42 16.48 -5.50
N ALA A 258 -1.49 17.31 -6.52
CA ALA A 258 -0.64 17.23 -7.72
C ALA A 258 0.86 17.21 -7.40
N TYR A 259 1.28 17.86 -6.30
CA TYR A 259 2.66 17.86 -5.81
C TYR A 259 3.22 16.46 -5.58
N GLN A 260 2.40 15.54 -5.04
CA GLN A 260 2.73 14.14 -4.79
C GLN A 260 2.22 13.25 -5.93
N LEU A 261 0.99 13.48 -6.38
CA LEU A 261 0.28 12.61 -7.31
C LEU A 261 0.97 12.51 -8.68
N LEU A 262 1.53 13.61 -9.22
CA LEU A 262 2.19 13.57 -10.54
C LEU A 262 3.47 12.73 -10.52
N PRO A 263 4.41 12.88 -9.56
CA PRO A 263 5.53 11.96 -9.40
C PRO A 263 5.10 10.51 -9.19
N ASP A 264 4.04 10.23 -8.42
CA ASP A 264 3.52 8.88 -8.18
C ASP A 264 3.03 8.24 -9.48
N VAL A 265 2.19 8.95 -10.24
CA VAL A 265 1.68 8.47 -11.54
C VAL A 265 2.83 8.19 -12.50
N LEU A 266 3.84 9.05 -12.53
CA LEU A 266 5.01 8.86 -13.39
C LEU A 266 5.78 7.60 -13.00
N MET A 267 6.05 7.39 -11.70
CA MET A 267 6.70 6.18 -11.18
C MET A 267 5.93 4.91 -11.58
N LEU A 268 4.61 4.94 -11.49
CA LEU A 268 3.76 3.81 -11.86
C LEU A 268 3.85 3.47 -13.36
N ILE A 269 3.70 4.50 -14.22
CA ILE A 269 3.71 4.32 -15.69
C ILE A 269 5.08 3.84 -16.17
N GLU A 270 6.16 4.37 -15.61
CA GLU A 270 7.53 4.01 -15.99
C GLU A 270 8.03 2.72 -15.31
N SER A 271 7.28 2.17 -14.36
CA SER A 271 7.70 0.95 -13.68
C SER A 271 7.78 -0.24 -14.65
N PRO A 272 8.69 -1.19 -14.42
CA PRO A 272 8.78 -2.41 -15.21
C PRO A 272 7.47 -3.20 -15.27
N ARG A 273 6.63 -3.06 -14.27
CA ARG A 273 5.34 -3.73 -14.15
C ARG A 273 4.29 -3.23 -15.15
N VAL A 274 4.25 -1.91 -15.40
CA VAL A 274 3.26 -1.28 -16.30
C VAL A 274 3.84 -1.04 -17.68
N GLY A 275 5.02 -0.45 -17.76
CA GLY A 275 5.68 -0.06 -19.02
C GLY A 275 6.90 -0.89 -19.41
N GLY A 276 7.27 -1.94 -18.66
CA GLY A 276 8.45 -2.74 -18.88
C GLY A 276 8.24 -4.03 -19.68
N GLU A 277 9.32 -4.78 -19.88
CA GLU A 277 9.35 -6.06 -20.63
C GLU A 277 8.52 -7.17 -19.96
N ALA A 278 8.27 -7.11 -18.66
CA ALA A 278 7.41 -8.03 -17.92
C ALA A 278 5.97 -8.10 -18.47
N GLY A 279 5.52 -7.02 -19.14
CA GLY A 279 4.30 -7.01 -19.95
C GLY A 279 3.02 -7.38 -19.22
N LEU A 280 2.96 -7.24 -17.86
CA LEU A 280 1.80 -7.65 -17.07
C LEU A 280 0.52 -6.96 -17.54
N SER A 281 0.57 -5.65 -17.78
CA SER A 281 -0.59 -4.88 -18.27
C SER A 281 -1.07 -5.38 -19.63
N ALA A 282 -0.17 -5.71 -20.55
CA ALA A 282 -0.53 -6.24 -21.87
C ALA A 282 -1.18 -7.63 -21.74
N ARG A 283 -0.63 -8.52 -20.89
CA ARG A 283 -1.20 -9.85 -20.63
C ARG A 283 -2.60 -9.77 -20.06
N LEU A 284 -2.82 -8.92 -19.05
CA LEU A 284 -4.14 -8.75 -18.41
C LEU A 284 -5.18 -8.17 -19.39
N LYS A 285 -4.78 -7.26 -20.29
CA LYS A 285 -5.66 -6.72 -21.35
C LYS A 285 -6.02 -7.74 -22.40
N ALA A 286 -5.16 -8.72 -22.66
CA ALA A 286 -5.39 -9.78 -23.64
C ALA A 286 -6.25 -10.94 -23.11
N MET A 287 -6.58 -10.96 -21.81
CA MET A 287 -7.43 -12.00 -21.22
C MET A 287 -8.88 -11.89 -21.75
N PRO A 288 -9.59 -13.02 -21.94
CA PRO A 288 -10.97 -13.01 -22.37
C PRO A 288 -11.88 -12.26 -21.38
N MET A 289 -12.75 -11.40 -21.88
CA MET A 289 -13.59 -10.52 -21.06
C MET A 289 -14.58 -11.28 -20.16
N PHE A 290 -15.15 -12.37 -20.67
CA PHE A 290 -16.18 -13.18 -20.00
C PHE A 290 -15.69 -14.56 -19.57
N ASP A 291 -14.39 -14.70 -19.36
CA ASP A 291 -13.84 -15.89 -18.76
C ASP A 291 -14.18 -15.93 -17.26
N LEU A 292 -14.75 -17.06 -16.81
CA LEU A 292 -15.17 -17.19 -15.42
C LEU A 292 -13.95 -17.29 -14.50
N ALA A 293 -14.06 -16.67 -13.34
CA ALA A 293 -13.09 -16.87 -12.25
C ALA A 293 -12.88 -18.37 -11.96
N ASP A 294 -11.64 -18.76 -11.69
CA ASP A 294 -11.31 -20.14 -11.36
C ASP A 294 -12.06 -20.64 -10.10
N ASP A 295 -12.15 -21.94 -9.94
CA ASP A 295 -12.89 -22.56 -8.83
C ASP A 295 -12.31 -22.18 -7.48
N VAL A 296 -10.98 -22.06 -7.36
CA VAL A 296 -10.32 -21.67 -6.09
C VAL A 296 -10.69 -20.25 -5.71
N LEU A 297 -10.75 -19.34 -6.67
CA LEU A 297 -11.13 -17.95 -6.44
C LEU A 297 -12.60 -17.82 -6.06
N ARG A 298 -13.52 -18.53 -6.76
CA ARG A 298 -14.96 -18.55 -6.44
C ARG A 298 -15.22 -19.14 -5.05
N PHE A 299 -14.54 -20.24 -4.73
CA PHE A 299 -14.57 -20.85 -3.40
C PHE A 299 -14.06 -19.90 -2.32
N THR A 300 -12.89 -19.27 -2.55
CA THR A 300 -12.32 -18.31 -1.61
C THR A 300 -13.26 -17.13 -1.37
N THR A 301 -13.83 -16.57 -2.43
CA THR A 301 -14.76 -15.43 -2.36
C THR A 301 -15.98 -15.77 -1.51
N THR A 302 -16.57 -16.95 -1.73
CA THR A 302 -17.75 -17.42 -1.01
C THR A 302 -17.48 -17.58 0.48
N TYR A 303 -16.45 -18.34 0.86
CA TYR A 303 -16.22 -18.64 2.28
C TYR A 303 -15.67 -17.44 3.06
N ARG A 304 -14.87 -16.56 2.42
CA ARG A 304 -14.36 -15.35 3.09
C ARG A 304 -15.39 -14.23 3.22
N ALA A 305 -16.58 -14.38 2.68
CA ALA A 305 -17.71 -13.53 3.02
C ALA A 305 -18.32 -13.88 4.40
N PHE A 306 -18.24 -15.15 4.83
CA PHE A 306 -18.72 -15.59 6.15
C PHE A 306 -17.74 -15.31 7.29
N GLY A 307 -16.44 -15.25 7.02
CA GLY A 307 -15.42 -14.98 8.03
C GLY A 307 -14.04 -14.83 7.42
N SER A 308 -13.24 -13.94 7.96
CA SER A 308 -11.91 -13.61 7.41
C SER A 308 -10.96 -14.80 7.43
N ASP A 309 -11.12 -15.73 8.38
CA ASP A 309 -10.26 -16.87 8.61
C ASP A 309 -10.93 -18.24 8.32
N MET A 310 -12.08 -18.26 7.64
CA MET A 310 -12.78 -19.48 7.25
C MET A 310 -11.89 -20.50 6.52
N LEU A 311 -10.91 -20.00 5.75
CA LEU A 311 -9.95 -20.79 5.00
C LEU A 311 -8.54 -20.76 5.64
N GLY A 312 -8.46 -20.37 6.91
CA GLY A 312 -7.20 -20.13 7.61
C GLY A 312 -6.64 -18.74 7.35
N VAL A 313 -5.55 -18.43 8.05
CA VAL A 313 -4.76 -17.18 7.90
C VAL A 313 -3.27 -17.51 8.00
N GLY A 314 -2.44 -16.58 7.60
CA GLY A 314 -0.99 -16.77 7.59
C GLY A 314 -0.57 -17.94 6.72
N ASN A 315 0.36 -18.75 7.21
CA ASN A 315 0.90 -19.90 6.49
C ASN A 315 -0.12 -21.06 6.33
N ASN A 316 -1.23 -21.01 7.07
CA ASN A 316 -2.29 -22.01 7.00
C ASN A 316 -3.42 -21.65 6.04
N PHE A 317 -3.29 -20.56 5.29
CA PHE A 317 -4.30 -20.15 4.33
C PHE A 317 -4.40 -21.14 3.15
N LYS A 318 -5.62 -21.57 2.85
CA LYS A 318 -5.93 -22.59 1.83
C LYS A 318 -6.79 -22.02 0.68
N GLY A 319 -6.79 -20.72 0.52
CA GLY A 319 -7.54 -20.04 -0.54
C GLY A 319 -6.67 -19.61 -1.71
N TRP A 320 -7.23 -18.74 -2.55
CA TRP A 320 -6.58 -18.18 -3.73
C TRP A 320 -5.45 -17.21 -3.36
N GLN A 321 -4.28 -17.34 -3.98
CA GLN A 321 -3.07 -16.56 -3.74
C GLN A 321 -2.68 -16.52 -2.24
N ASN A 322 -2.45 -15.32 -1.68
CA ASN A 322 -2.28 -15.15 -0.24
C ASN A 322 -3.51 -14.49 0.39
N TYR A 323 -3.68 -14.67 1.71
CA TYR A 323 -4.88 -14.25 2.43
C TYR A 323 -5.11 -12.72 2.48
N LEU A 324 -4.11 -11.88 2.14
CA LEU A 324 -4.23 -10.42 2.06
C LEU A 324 -4.51 -9.90 0.63
N GLU A 325 -4.18 -10.67 -0.39
CA GLU A 325 -4.48 -10.36 -1.80
C GLU A 325 -5.80 -10.97 -2.26
N ALA A 326 -6.21 -12.06 -1.63
CA ALA A 326 -7.49 -12.73 -1.85
C ALA A 326 -8.68 -11.85 -1.45
N PRO A 327 -9.92 -12.21 -1.84
CA PRO A 327 -11.13 -11.52 -1.39
C PRO A 327 -11.21 -11.41 0.13
N ILE A 328 -11.38 -10.20 0.67
CA ILE A 328 -11.59 -9.93 2.10
C ILE A 328 -12.96 -9.28 2.25
N LEU A 329 -14.01 -10.08 2.07
CA LEU A 329 -15.39 -9.62 1.99
C LEU A 329 -16.16 -9.67 3.32
N TYR A 330 -15.56 -10.22 4.37
CA TYR A 330 -16.22 -10.31 5.67
C TYR A 330 -16.54 -8.93 6.25
N CYS A 331 -17.81 -8.68 6.50
CA CYS A 331 -18.34 -7.48 7.16
C CYS A 331 -19.50 -7.82 8.11
N GLY A 332 -19.40 -8.99 8.78
CA GLY A 332 -20.42 -9.56 9.64
C GLY A 332 -21.41 -10.44 8.90
N ILE A 333 -21.71 -11.64 9.45
CA ILE A 333 -22.71 -12.56 8.88
C ILE A 333 -24.09 -11.92 8.89
N LEU A 334 -24.37 -11.05 9.87
CA LEU A 334 -25.60 -10.25 9.88
C LEU A 334 -25.79 -9.50 8.55
N SER A 335 -24.72 -8.99 7.94
CA SER A 335 -24.82 -8.28 6.67
C SER A 335 -25.27 -9.19 5.54
N LEU A 336 -24.80 -10.44 5.48
CA LEU A 336 -25.23 -11.41 4.47
C LEU A 336 -26.71 -11.75 4.59
N VAL A 337 -27.23 -11.87 5.83
CA VAL A 337 -28.64 -12.16 6.07
C VAL A 337 -29.54 -10.95 5.79
N ALA A 338 -29.07 -9.74 6.15
CA ALA A 338 -29.91 -8.53 6.13
C ALA A 338 -29.91 -7.80 4.78
N PHE A 339 -28.80 -7.78 4.01
CA PHE A 339 -28.70 -6.92 2.83
C PHE A 339 -29.78 -7.19 1.76
N PRO A 340 -30.26 -8.45 1.49
CA PRO A 340 -31.27 -8.68 0.48
C PRO A 340 -32.60 -7.98 0.79
N HIS A 341 -32.87 -7.73 2.07
CA HIS A 341 -34.12 -7.07 2.49
C HIS A 341 -34.20 -5.59 2.09
N VAL A 342 -33.08 -4.96 1.69
CA VAL A 342 -33.11 -3.59 1.16
C VAL A 342 -34.06 -3.47 -0.02
N PHE A 343 -34.10 -4.48 -0.91
CA PHE A 343 -34.97 -4.48 -2.09
C PHE A 343 -36.45 -4.48 -1.75
N SER A 344 -36.84 -4.97 -0.57
CA SER A 344 -38.21 -4.89 -0.09
C SER A 344 -38.64 -3.46 0.28
N SER A 345 -37.69 -2.60 0.64
CA SER A 345 -37.94 -1.22 1.03
C SER A 345 -37.91 -0.21 -0.11
N LEU A 346 -37.51 -0.62 -1.32
CA LEU A 346 -37.27 0.25 -2.47
C LEU A 346 -38.48 0.34 -3.42
N SER A 347 -38.68 1.49 -4.04
CA SER A 347 -39.61 1.65 -5.17
C SER A 347 -39.13 0.82 -6.37
N LYS A 348 -40.03 0.59 -7.36
CA LYS A 348 -39.70 -0.14 -8.59
C LYS A 348 -38.49 0.46 -9.31
N LYS A 349 -38.43 1.79 -9.45
CA LYS A 349 -37.28 2.49 -10.07
C LYS A 349 -35.98 2.28 -9.27
N GLN A 350 -36.03 2.47 -7.97
CA GLN A 350 -34.86 2.28 -7.10
C GLN A 350 -34.35 0.85 -7.16
N ARG A 351 -35.22 -0.17 -7.20
CA ARG A 351 -34.80 -1.59 -7.34
C ARG A 351 -33.95 -1.80 -8.59
N VAL A 352 -34.31 -1.16 -9.70
CA VAL A 352 -33.52 -1.26 -10.94
C VAL A 352 -32.13 -0.65 -10.75
N PHE A 353 -32.02 0.58 -10.21
CA PHE A 353 -30.73 1.22 -9.98
C PHE A 353 -29.85 0.45 -9.00
N TYR A 354 -30.42 0.00 -7.88
CA TYR A 354 -29.70 -0.81 -6.89
C TYR A 354 -29.30 -2.17 -7.47
N GLY A 355 -30.17 -2.78 -8.30
CA GLY A 355 -29.85 -4.03 -9.00
C GLY A 355 -28.72 -3.88 -10.01
N ILE A 356 -28.72 -2.80 -10.81
CA ILE A 356 -27.64 -2.50 -11.76
C ILE A 356 -26.32 -2.27 -11.01
N LEU A 357 -26.33 -1.50 -9.93
CA LEU A 357 -25.12 -1.29 -9.11
C LEU A 357 -24.61 -2.60 -8.54
N THR A 358 -25.50 -3.43 -7.97
CA THR A 358 -25.12 -4.76 -7.47
C THR A 358 -24.50 -5.60 -8.57
N GLY A 359 -25.14 -5.65 -9.75
CA GLY A 359 -24.62 -6.37 -10.91
C GLY A 359 -23.25 -5.86 -11.35
N ALA A 360 -23.05 -4.54 -11.40
CA ALA A 360 -21.78 -3.93 -11.77
C ALA A 360 -20.62 -4.31 -10.83
N PHE A 361 -20.91 -4.57 -9.54
CA PHE A 361 -19.89 -5.00 -8.57
C PHE A 361 -19.79 -6.52 -8.37
N VAL A 362 -20.83 -7.28 -8.76
CA VAL A 362 -20.75 -8.75 -8.83
C VAL A 362 -19.97 -9.21 -10.07
N LEU A 363 -20.08 -8.46 -11.18
CA LEU A 363 -19.45 -8.80 -12.45
C LEU A 363 -17.91 -8.96 -12.33
N PRO A 364 -17.13 -8.08 -11.64
CA PRO A 364 -15.71 -8.29 -11.42
C PRO A 364 -15.36 -9.46 -10.49
N ILE A 365 -16.30 -9.94 -9.69
CA ILE A 365 -16.14 -11.15 -8.88
C ILE A 365 -16.20 -12.40 -9.76
N LEU A 366 -17.15 -12.44 -10.69
CA LEU A 366 -17.38 -13.57 -11.58
C LEU A 366 -16.41 -13.59 -12.77
N PHE A 367 -16.09 -12.43 -13.33
CA PHE A 367 -15.26 -12.26 -14.52
C PHE A 367 -14.04 -11.39 -14.19
N PRO A 368 -12.86 -11.99 -13.99
CA PRO A 368 -11.64 -11.31 -13.56
C PRO A 368 -11.22 -10.13 -14.44
N TYR A 369 -11.50 -10.15 -15.74
CA TYR A 369 -11.20 -9.05 -16.66
C TYR A 369 -11.72 -7.68 -16.14
N PHE A 370 -12.95 -7.64 -15.61
CA PHE A 370 -13.52 -6.41 -15.06
C PHE A 370 -12.84 -5.99 -13.75
N ARG A 371 -12.31 -6.95 -12.97
CA ARG A 371 -11.50 -6.64 -11.79
C ARG A 371 -10.15 -6.04 -12.20
N TYR A 372 -9.51 -6.54 -13.27
CA TYR A 372 -8.30 -5.94 -13.80
C TYR A 372 -8.50 -4.49 -14.22
N ALA A 373 -9.68 -4.16 -14.78
CA ALA A 373 -10.04 -2.79 -15.11
C ALA A 373 -10.12 -1.87 -13.90
N PHE A 374 -10.59 -2.35 -12.72
CA PHE A 374 -10.54 -1.60 -11.45
C PHE A 374 -9.11 -1.29 -10.98
N TRP A 375 -8.10 -2.02 -11.47
CA TRP A 375 -6.68 -1.79 -11.22
C TRP A 375 -5.97 -1.15 -12.41
N ALA A 376 -6.72 -0.59 -13.36
CA ALA A 376 -6.18 -0.06 -14.63
C ALA A 376 -5.24 -1.07 -15.32
N PHE A 377 -5.53 -2.37 -15.22
CA PHE A 377 -4.74 -3.49 -15.73
C PHE A 377 -3.29 -3.57 -15.21
N SER A 378 -3.05 -3.08 -14.01
CA SER A 378 -1.74 -3.13 -13.36
C SER A 378 -1.56 -4.31 -12.39
N GLY A 379 -2.59 -5.10 -12.16
CA GLY A 379 -2.57 -6.25 -11.27
C GLY A 379 -3.86 -7.02 -11.20
N ASP A 380 -3.77 -8.21 -10.60
CA ASP A 380 -4.90 -9.09 -10.31
C ASP A 380 -5.02 -9.25 -8.78
N TYR A 381 -5.73 -8.31 -8.13
CA TYR A 381 -5.91 -8.29 -6.70
C TYR A 381 -7.34 -7.96 -6.33
N TYR A 382 -7.76 -8.41 -5.16
CA TYR A 382 -9.03 -7.91 -4.58
C TYR A 382 -8.82 -6.62 -3.78
N ARG A 383 -7.96 -6.61 -2.77
CA ARG A 383 -7.55 -5.41 -2.00
C ARG A 383 -8.66 -4.34 -1.92
N THR A 384 -8.42 -3.13 -2.43
CA THR A 384 -9.37 -2.00 -2.53
C THR A 384 -10.74 -2.39 -3.07
N PHE A 385 -10.82 -3.30 -4.04
CA PHE A 385 -12.09 -3.78 -4.56
C PHE A 385 -12.91 -4.51 -3.48
N SER A 386 -12.27 -5.22 -2.55
CA SER A 386 -12.96 -5.82 -1.39
C SER A 386 -13.66 -4.76 -0.53
N LEU A 387 -13.00 -3.61 -0.26
CA LEU A 387 -13.61 -2.53 0.53
C LEU A 387 -14.81 -1.91 -0.19
N VAL A 388 -14.75 -1.75 -1.50
CA VAL A 388 -15.90 -1.27 -2.32
C VAL A 388 -17.12 -2.19 -2.12
N ILE A 389 -16.93 -3.51 -2.21
CA ILE A 389 -18.01 -4.49 -1.99
C ILE A 389 -18.53 -4.41 -0.54
N VAL A 390 -17.65 -4.35 0.44
CA VAL A 390 -17.99 -4.24 1.86
C VAL A 390 -18.82 -2.99 2.14
N VAL A 391 -18.41 -1.83 1.62
CA VAL A 391 -19.16 -0.57 1.76
C VAL A 391 -20.56 -0.71 1.17
N LEU A 392 -20.70 -1.29 -0.02
CA LEU A 392 -22.00 -1.50 -0.67
C LEU A 392 -22.89 -2.45 0.14
N MET A 393 -22.33 -3.57 0.62
CA MET A 393 -23.06 -4.53 1.46
C MET A 393 -23.56 -3.87 2.76
N LEU A 394 -22.71 -3.12 3.45
CA LEU A 394 -23.10 -2.43 4.68
C LEU A 394 -24.10 -1.30 4.42
N PHE A 395 -23.97 -0.57 3.31
CA PHE A 395 -24.97 0.44 2.91
C PHE A 395 -26.35 -0.19 2.73
N TYR A 396 -26.44 -1.37 2.09
CA TYR A 396 -27.72 -2.08 1.94
C TYR A 396 -28.21 -2.62 3.28
N THR A 397 -27.32 -3.21 4.06
CA THR A 397 -27.62 -3.80 5.39
C THR A 397 -28.25 -2.78 6.33
N VAL A 398 -27.65 -1.58 6.45
CA VAL A 398 -28.17 -0.57 7.39
C VAL A 398 -29.50 0.00 6.95
N LYS A 399 -29.73 0.16 5.63
CA LYS A 399 -31.03 0.56 5.09
C LYS A 399 -32.09 -0.51 5.38
N ALA A 400 -31.76 -1.80 5.21
CA ALA A 400 -32.65 -2.92 5.51
C ALA A 400 -33.00 -2.97 7.00
N ILE A 401 -32.01 -2.94 7.89
CA ILE A 401 -32.23 -2.95 9.34
C ILE A 401 -33.06 -1.75 9.79
N SER A 402 -32.74 -0.55 9.27
CA SER A 402 -33.50 0.67 9.57
C SER A 402 -34.97 0.57 9.13
N TYR A 403 -35.23 0.00 7.95
CA TYR A 403 -36.57 -0.25 7.45
C TYR A 403 -37.35 -1.24 8.34
N ILE A 404 -36.74 -2.40 8.64
CA ILE A 404 -37.37 -3.42 9.50
C ILE A 404 -37.68 -2.83 10.87
N GLU A 405 -36.74 -2.06 11.43
CA GLU A 405 -36.93 -1.40 12.73
C GLU A 405 -38.08 -0.41 12.72
N GLN A 406 -38.17 0.47 11.69
CA GLN A 406 -39.17 1.53 11.63
C GLN A 406 -40.56 1.01 11.29
N LYS A 407 -40.67 0.09 10.32
CA LYS A 407 -41.93 -0.45 9.84
C LYS A 407 -42.44 -1.63 10.68
N SER A 408 -41.55 -2.28 11.45
CA SER A 408 -41.88 -3.56 12.12
C SER A 408 -42.40 -4.61 11.15
N GLU A 409 -41.75 -4.71 9.98
CA GLU A 409 -42.11 -5.62 8.90
C GLU A 409 -40.84 -6.23 8.29
N ILE A 410 -40.91 -7.51 7.96
CA ILE A 410 -39.87 -8.21 7.21
C ILE A 410 -40.51 -9.17 6.20
N ASN A 411 -39.93 -9.26 5.01
CA ASN A 411 -40.37 -10.26 4.05
C ASN A 411 -39.88 -11.66 4.49
N LYS A 412 -40.80 -12.48 5.03
CA LYS A 412 -40.49 -13.81 5.58
C LYS A 412 -39.94 -14.77 4.52
N ILE A 413 -40.40 -14.65 3.26
CA ILE A 413 -39.91 -15.51 2.17
C ILE A 413 -38.45 -15.16 1.84
N VAL A 414 -38.14 -13.87 1.69
CA VAL A 414 -36.75 -13.42 1.46
C VAL A 414 -35.86 -13.87 2.59
N LEU A 415 -36.31 -13.75 3.86
CA LEU A 415 -35.52 -14.19 5.03
C LEU A 415 -35.25 -15.70 5.00
N LEU A 416 -36.29 -16.52 4.77
CA LEU A 416 -36.14 -17.96 4.69
C LEU A 416 -35.23 -18.37 3.52
N VAL A 417 -35.47 -17.86 2.32
CA VAL A 417 -34.68 -18.20 1.13
C VAL A 417 -33.23 -17.78 1.32
N THR A 418 -32.99 -16.58 1.86
CA THR A 418 -31.62 -16.10 2.13
C THR A 418 -30.93 -17.01 3.16
N GLY A 419 -31.59 -17.32 4.28
CA GLY A 419 -31.03 -18.21 5.30
C GLY A 419 -30.70 -19.60 4.75
N LEU A 420 -31.62 -20.22 4.05
CA LEU A 420 -31.40 -21.54 3.42
C LEU A 420 -30.29 -21.49 2.36
N PHE A 421 -30.24 -20.46 1.53
CA PHE A 421 -29.18 -20.30 0.53
C PHE A 421 -27.80 -20.14 1.18
N LEU A 422 -27.69 -19.34 2.23
CA LEU A 422 -26.42 -19.17 2.96
C LEU A 422 -25.97 -20.47 3.62
N LEU A 423 -26.90 -21.25 4.23
CA LEU A 423 -26.61 -22.56 4.77
C LEU A 423 -26.20 -23.54 3.67
N PHE A 424 -26.90 -23.54 2.54
CA PHE A 424 -26.51 -24.34 1.37
C PHE A 424 -25.08 -24.03 0.93
N LEU A 425 -24.71 -22.75 0.78
CA LEU A 425 -23.33 -22.35 0.43
C LEU A 425 -22.29 -22.83 1.45
N LEU A 426 -22.61 -22.82 2.74
CA LEU A 426 -21.70 -23.27 3.79
C LEU A 426 -21.44 -24.78 3.77
N PHE A 427 -22.45 -25.58 3.39
CA PHE A 427 -22.40 -27.05 3.52
C PHE A 427 -22.25 -27.82 2.20
N THR A 428 -22.16 -27.11 1.08
CA THR A 428 -21.94 -27.69 -0.26
C THR A 428 -20.59 -27.31 -0.87
N PRO A 429 -19.45 -27.53 -0.18
CA PRO A 429 -18.15 -27.39 -0.83
C PRO A 429 -17.99 -28.48 -1.88
N SER A 430 -17.39 -28.17 -3.03
CA SER A 430 -16.99 -29.19 -3.97
C SER A 430 -16.00 -30.18 -3.33
N ALA A 431 -15.98 -31.42 -3.79
CA ALA A 431 -15.08 -32.44 -3.28
C ALA A 431 -13.59 -32.02 -3.29
N GLN A 432 -13.23 -31.20 -4.25
CA GLN A 432 -11.89 -30.61 -4.42
C GLN A 432 -11.41 -29.81 -3.19
N PHE A 433 -12.33 -29.17 -2.46
CA PHE A 433 -12.00 -28.30 -1.30
C PHE A 433 -12.33 -28.93 0.04
N LYS A 434 -12.52 -30.26 0.05
CA LYS A 434 -12.77 -31.00 1.29
C LYS A 434 -11.61 -30.80 2.27
N GLY A 435 -11.92 -30.34 3.49
CA GLY A 435 -10.91 -30.06 4.52
C GLY A 435 -10.18 -28.71 4.39
N ALA A 436 -10.51 -27.87 3.39
CA ALA A 436 -9.99 -26.51 3.31
C ALA A 436 -10.69 -25.56 4.31
N VAL A 437 -11.96 -25.79 4.58
CA VAL A 437 -12.76 -24.97 5.51
C VAL A 437 -12.62 -25.52 6.93
N ASP A 438 -12.34 -24.65 7.89
CA ASP A 438 -12.38 -25.01 9.31
C ASP A 438 -13.82 -25.40 9.71
N THR A 439 -13.99 -26.63 10.22
CA THR A 439 -15.32 -27.19 10.57
C THR A 439 -15.97 -26.47 11.74
N GLY A 440 -15.18 -26.01 12.72
CA GLY A 440 -15.68 -25.27 13.87
C GLY A 440 -16.19 -23.89 13.44
N LEU A 441 -15.42 -23.18 12.64
CA LEU A 441 -15.83 -21.87 12.08
C LEU A 441 -17.05 -22.01 11.18
N ARG A 442 -17.13 -23.08 10.38
CA ARG A 442 -18.31 -23.36 9.53
C ARG A 442 -19.57 -23.56 10.36
N SER A 443 -19.50 -24.38 11.43
CA SER A 443 -20.63 -24.60 12.34
C SER A 443 -21.02 -23.31 13.08
N PHE A 444 -20.04 -22.51 13.51
CA PHE A 444 -20.27 -21.21 14.11
C PHE A 444 -20.97 -20.25 13.12
N ALA A 445 -20.51 -20.19 11.89
CA ALA A 445 -21.14 -19.36 10.85
C ALA A 445 -22.59 -19.78 10.57
N ALA A 446 -22.85 -21.10 10.51
CA ALA A 446 -24.21 -21.62 10.34
C ALA A 446 -25.12 -21.27 11.53
N PHE A 447 -24.62 -21.36 12.75
CA PHE A 447 -25.34 -20.91 13.95
C PHE A 447 -25.65 -19.40 13.85
N MET A 448 -24.70 -18.56 13.43
CA MET A 448 -24.91 -17.12 13.26
C MET A 448 -25.97 -16.81 12.20
N VAL A 449 -25.99 -17.52 11.07
CA VAL A 449 -27.03 -17.35 10.04
C VAL A 449 -28.41 -17.60 10.62
N ILE A 450 -28.59 -18.70 11.40
CA ILE A 450 -29.86 -19.05 12.03
C ILE A 450 -30.25 -18.01 13.09
N ALA A 451 -29.30 -17.63 13.96
CA ALA A 451 -29.54 -16.70 15.06
C ALA A 451 -29.91 -15.30 14.52
N TYR A 452 -29.19 -14.78 13.51
CA TYR A 452 -29.53 -13.50 12.90
C TYR A 452 -30.86 -13.53 12.14
N SER A 453 -31.18 -14.64 11.47
CA SER A 453 -32.50 -14.78 10.84
C SER A 453 -33.62 -14.72 11.89
N ALA A 454 -33.49 -15.42 13.01
CA ALA A 454 -34.43 -15.35 14.11
C ALA A 454 -34.52 -13.94 14.73
N LEU A 455 -33.36 -13.29 14.98
CA LEU A 455 -33.33 -11.96 15.59
C LEU A 455 -33.87 -10.87 14.66
N LEU A 456 -33.66 -10.95 13.35
CA LEU A 456 -34.28 -10.03 12.38
C LEU A 456 -35.79 -10.23 12.31
N PHE A 457 -36.25 -11.49 12.39
CA PHE A 457 -37.69 -11.79 12.50
C PHE A 457 -38.26 -11.17 13.79
N LEU A 458 -37.61 -11.34 14.95
CA LEU A 458 -38.03 -10.74 16.22
C LEU A 458 -37.96 -9.21 16.19
N LEU A 459 -36.99 -8.62 15.49
CA LEU A 459 -36.88 -7.16 15.30
C LEU A 459 -38.10 -6.61 14.54
N SER A 460 -38.71 -7.41 13.65
CA SER A 460 -39.92 -7.02 12.93
C SER A 460 -41.22 -7.13 13.76
N SER A 461 -41.14 -7.56 15.01
CA SER A 461 -42.30 -7.65 15.89
C SER A 461 -42.81 -6.28 16.32
N LYS A 462 -44.10 -6.16 16.55
CA LYS A 462 -44.77 -5.00 17.15
C LYS A 462 -44.77 -5.01 18.69
N SER A 463 -44.33 -6.12 19.29
CA SER A 463 -44.29 -6.29 20.75
C SER A 463 -42.97 -5.80 21.36
N SER A 464 -42.89 -5.77 22.70
CA SER A 464 -41.69 -5.43 23.46
C SER A 464 -40.45 -6.30 23.16
N ILE A 465 -40.66 -7.49 22.62
CA ILE A 465 -39.59 -8.41 22.20
C ILE A 465 -38.65 -7.79 21.17
N LYS A 466 -39.11 -6.81 20.38
CA LYS A 466 -38.28 -6.02 19.46
C LYS A 466 -37.11 -5.34 20.16
N HIS A 467 -37.28 -4.87 21.38
CA HIS A 467 -36.22 -4.18 22.13
C HIS A 467 -35.17 -5.17 22.63
N ILE A 468 -35.61 -6.37 23.02
CA ILE A 468 -34.71 -7.47 23.36
C ILE A 468 -33.93 -7.90 22.12
N ALA A 469 -34.60 -8.01 20.96
CA ALA A 469 -33.96 -8.33 19.69
C ALA A 469 -32.88 -7.31 19.29
N LYS A 470 -33.08 -5.99 19.54
CA LYS A 470 -32.06 -4.98 19.31
C LYS A 470 -30.82 -5.20 20.15
N LEU A 471 -30.98 -5.41 21.45
CA LEU A 471 -29.85 -5.67 22.35
C LEU A 471 -29.13 -6.95 21.96
N ALA A 472 -29.87 -8.02 21.71
CA ALA A 472 -29.31 -9.31 21.30
C ALA A 472 -28.57 -9.21 19.96
N LEU A 473 -29.10 -8.48 18.97
CA LEU A 473 -28.41 -8.22 17.68
C LEU A 473 -27.09 -7.48 17.89
N PHE A 474 -27.07 -6.46 18.74
CA PHE A 474 -25.84 -5.72 19.00
C PHE A 474 -24.80 -6.59 19.71
N LEU A 475 -25.18 -7.29 20.78
CA LEU A 475 -24.27 -8.13 21.54
C LEU A 475 -23.76 -9.33 20.71
N LEU A 476 -24.63 -9.94 19.93
CA LEU A 476 -24.24 -11.05 19.05
C LEU A 476 -23.31 -10.56 17.92
N SER A 477 -23.61 -9.41 17.30
CA SER A 477 -22.73 -8.83 16.28
C SER A 477 -21.37 -8.43 16.89
N PHE A 478 -21.35 -7.86 18.09
CA PHE A 478 -20.12 -7.53 18.79
C PHE A 478 -19.30 -8.79 19.10
N PHE A 479 -19.93 -9.83 19.64
CA PHE A 479 -19.27 -11.11 19.90
C PHE A 479 -18.70 -11.73 18.60
N GLU A 480 -19.48 -11.78 17.52
CA GLU A 480 -19.06 -12.30 16.22
C GLU A 480 -17.83 -11.59 15.70
N VAL A 481 -17.85 -10.25 15.61
CA VAL A 481 -16.73 -9.50 15.05
C VAL A 481 -15.47 -9.62 15.91
N LEU A 482 -15.61 -9.72 17.23
CA LEU A 482 -14.46 -9.98 18.11
C LEU A 482 -13.89 -11.38 17.90
N TYR A 483 -14.75 -12.38 17.78
CA TYR A 483 -14.32 -13.75 17.56
C TYR A 483 -13.49 -13.87 16.27
N PHE A 484 -14.02 -13.41 15.13
CA PHE A 484 -13.31 -13.46 13.85
C PHE A 484 -12.08 -12.53 13.82
N SER A 485 -12.13 -11.38 14.47
CA SER A 485 -10.96 -10.49 14.57
C SER A 485 -9.83 -11.13 15.38
N ASN A 486 -10.17 -11.72 16.52
CA ASN A 486 -9.20 -12.39 17.38
C ASN A 486 -8.54 -13.58 16.68
N THR A 487 -9.34 -14.44 16.04
CA THR A 487 -8.81 -15.61 15.33
C THR A 487 -7.99 -15.20 14.10
N SER A 488 -8.38 -14.13 13.39
CA SER A 488 -7.65 -13.63 12.23
C SER A 488 -6.29 -13.01 12.58
N ILE A 489 -6.16 -12.38 13.75
CA ILE A 489 -4.92 -11.73 14.18
C ILE A 489 -4.03 -12.67 14.99
N ASN A 490 -4.61 -13.34 16.00
CA ASN A 490 -3.80 -14.04 17.01
C ASN A 490 -3.39 -15.48 16.61
N LYS A 491 -3.99 -16.05 15.55
CA LYS A 491 -3.52 -17.32 14.94
C LYS A 491 -2.29 -17.11 14.03
N ARG A 492 -1.87 -15.88 13.80
CA ARG A 492 -0.72 -15.56 12.95
C ARG A 492 0.59 -15.53 13.73
N VAL A 493 1.70 -15.76 13.04
CA VAL A 493 3.04 -15.68 13.63
C VAL A 493 3.50 -14.22 13.62
N ALA A 494 3.37 -13.55 14.76
CA ALA A 494 3.86 -12.19 14.96
C ALA A 494 5.29 -12.19 15.56
N MET A 495 5.96 -11.07 15.43
CA MET A 495 7.25 -10.79 16.06
C MET A 495 7.07 -10.60 17.58
N PHE A 496 8.00 -11.12 18.39
CA PHE A 496 8.03 -10.86 19.84
C PHE A 496 8.83 -9.58 20.13
N ASN A 497 8.46 -8.89 21.20
CA ASN A 497 9.20 -7.69 21.63
C ASN A 497 10.67 -7.98 21.98
N SER A 498 10.98 -9.17 22.53
CA SER A 498 12.35 -9.61 22.80
C SER A 498 13.23 -9.63 21.54
N GLU A 499 12.66 -9.87 20.37
CA GLU A 499 13.39 -9.89 19.09
C GLU A 499 13.85 -8.49 18.63
N LEU A 500 13.35 -7.43 19.25
CA LEU A 500 13.86 -6.05 19.03
C LEU A 500 15.12 -5.75 19.86
N THR A 501 15.34 -6.47 20.95
CA THR A 501 16.45 -6.21 21.89
C THR A 501 17.56 -7.24 21.82
N THR A 502 17.28 -8.45 21.33
CA THR A 502 18.25 -9.50 21.09
C THR A 502 18.96 -9.31 19.74
N LYS A 503 20.13 -9.94 19.56
CA LYS A 503 20.89 -9.88 18.30
C LYS A 503 20.31 -10.80 17.21
N VAL A 504 19.03 -10.59 16.88
CA VAL A 504 18.29 -11.33 15.84
C VAL A 504 17.53 -10.36 14.93
N GLY A 505 17.17 -10.82 13.75
CA GLY A 505 16.43 -10.03 12.79
C GLY A 505 17.18 -8.77 12.37
N TYR A 506 16.47 -7.68 12.15
CA TYR A 506 17.10 -6.40 11.78
C TYR A 506 17.99 -5.79 12.88
N ASN A 507 18.01 -6.36 14.07
CA ASN A 507 18.92 -5.97 15.16
C ASN A 507 20.13 -6.90 15.31
N ASP A 508 20.41 -7.78 14.35
CA ASP A 508 21.56 -8.67 14.38
C ASP A 508 22.92 -7.92 14.36
N TYR A 509 24.02 -8.64 14.42
CA TYR A 509 25.36 -8.05 14.43
C TYR A 509 25.72 -7.25 13.16
N THR A 510 24.85 -7.24 12.13
CA THR A 510 24.98 -6.31 11.00
C THR A 510 24.99 -4.86 11.47
N THR A 511 24.17 -4.51 12.47
CA THR A 511 24.09 -3.13 12.99
C THR A 511 25.39 -2.66 13.62
N ASP A 512 26.10 -3.56 14.31
CA ASP A 512 27.41 -3.27 14.92
C ASP A 512 28.48 -3.13 13.83
N ALA A 513 28.46 -4.02 12.83
CA ALA A 513 29.36 -3.96 11.68
C ALA A 513 29.17 -2.66 10.89
N ILE A 514 27.94 -2.25 10.60
CA ILE A 514 27.65 -0.98 9.89
C ILE A 514 28.09 0.22 10.73
N SER A 515 27.85 0.22 12.03
CA SER A 515 28.32 1.27 12.94
C SER A 515 29.83 1.40 12.91
N TYR A 516 30.56 0.27 12.94
CA TYR A 516 32.03 0.24 12.81
C TYR A 516 32.48 0.82 11.46
N LEU A 517 31.86 0.42 10.36
CA LEU A 517 32.21 0.92 9.03
C LEU A 517 31.98 2.42 8.91
N ASN A 518 30.84 2.93 9.36
CA ASN A 518 30.51 4.36 9.32
C ASN A 518 31.42 5.21 10.22
N ALA A 519 31.95 4.63 11.31
CA ALA A 519 32.92 5.32 12.16
C ALA A 519 34.31 5.44 11.50
N ASN A 520 34.74 4.41 10.76
CA ASN A 520 36.10 4.28 10.24
C ASN A 520 36.27 4.68 8.76
N ASP A 521 35.16 4.79 8.00
CA ASP A 521 35.19 5.16 6.59
C ASP A 521 34.14 6.23 6.28
N LYS A 522 34.60 7.40 5.88
CA LYS A 522 33.74 8.55 5.51
C LYS A 522 33.54 8.69 4.00
N SER A 523 34.15 7.81 3.19
CA SER A 523 33.92 7.78 1.75
C SER A 523 32.55 7.19 1.43
N PHE A 524 32.05 7.44 0.21
CA PHE A 524 30.89 6.71 -0.30
C PHE A 524 31.25 5.24 -0.53
N PHE A 525 30.41 4.34 -0.01
CA PHE A 525 30.55 2.89 -0.25
C PHE A 525 29.20 2.18 -0.18
N ARG A 526 29.09 1.04 -0.87
CA ARG A 526 27.99 0.10 -0.73
C ARG A 526 28.46 -1.17 -0.01
N VAL A 527 27.52 -1.76 0.71
CA VAL A 527 27.70 -3.00 1.47
C VAL A 527 26.85 -4.10 0.84
N ASN A 528 27.38 -5.29 0.71
CA ASN A 528 26.65 -6.50 0.38
C ASN A 528 26.62 -7.48 1.56
N LYS A 529 25.64 -8.39 1.55
CA LYS A 529 25.47 -9.45 2.55
C LYS A 529 25.17 -10.77 1.85
N ASP A 530 25.71 -11.87 2.35
CA ASP A 530 25.37 -13.22 1.91
C ASP A 530 24.31 -13.91 2.78
N TYR A 531 23.68 -13.17 3.66
CA TYR A 531 22.60 -13.61 4.54
C TYR A 531 21.50 -12.55 4.60
N VAL A 532 20.32 -12.96 5.07
CA VAL A 532 19.15 -12.11 5.25
C VAL A 532 18.92 -11.90 6.74
N SER A 533 18.66 -10.65 7.15
CA SER A 533 18.33 -10.31 8.53
C SER A 533 16.83 -10.35 8.83
N GLY A 534 15.99 -10.24 7.84
CA GLY A 534 14.53 -10.30 8.02
C GLY A 534 14.06 -11.63 8.61
N LEU A 535 13.19 -11.59 9.61
CA LEU A 535 12.67 -12.77 10.33
C LEU A 535 11.45 -13.43 9.68
N ALA A 536 10.98 -12.91 8.56
CA ALA A 536 9.81 -13.45 7.88
C ALA A 536 10.13 -14.72 7.08
N ILE A 537 9.09 -15.52 6.80
CA ILE A 537 9.22 -16.76 6.02
C ILE A 537 9.80 -16.51 4.62
N HIS A 538 9.48 -15.37 4.01
CA HIS A 538 10.14 -14.89 2.80
C HIS A 538 11.28 -13.98 3.22
N GLY A 539 12.52 -14.36 2.92
CA GLY A 539 13.69 -13.56 3.24
C GLY A 539 13.57 -12.13 2.68
N SER A 540 13.79 -11.14 3.54
CA SER A 540 13.79 -9.74 3.10
C SER A 540 15.04 -9.41 2.32
N ILE A 541 14.92 -8.62 1.25
CA ILE A 541 16.05 -7.99 0.56
C ILE A 541 16.06 -6.47 0.76
N ASN A 542 15.31 -5.98 1.77
CA ASN A 542 15.28 -4.58 2.19
C ASN A 542 16.13 -4.32 3.45
N ASP A 543 17.09 -5.17 3.75
CA ASP A 543 17.99 -5.03 4.89
C ASP A 543 18.70 -3.67 4.91
N ALA A 544 19.13 -3.18 3.75
CA ALA A 544 19.76 -1.87 3.61
C ALA A 544 18.90 -0.72 4.18
N LYS A 545 17.58 -0.75 3.94
CA LYS A 545 16.63 0.22 4.48
C LYS A 545 16.45 0.09 5.99
N ALA A 546 16.29 -1.16 6.48
CA ALA A 546 16.05 -1.43 7.88
C ALA A 546 17.29 -1.20 8.76
N GLN A 547 18.49 -1.47 8.23
CA GLN A 547 19.77 -1.39 8.93
C GLN A 547 20.61 -0.17 8.54
N CYS A 548 20.04 0.76 7.74
CA CYS A 548 20.59 2.07 7.41
C CYS A 548 22.00 2.02 6.77
N PHE A 549 22.12 1.28 5.65
CA PHE A 549 23.33 1.28 4.82
C PHE A 549 22.96 1.38 3.32
N TYR A 550 23.93 1.67 2.48
CA TYR A 550 23.76 1.66 1.03
C TYR A 550 24.02 0.26 0.48
N GLY A 551 23.05 -0.27 -0.29
CA GLY A 551 23.12 -1.62 -0.82
C GLY A 551 22.91 -1.69 -2.32
N THR A 552 22.72 -2.91 -2.86
CA THR A 552 22.36 -3.13 -4.26
C THR A 552 21.02 -3.84 -4.45
N PRO A 553 20.48 -4.63 -3.49
CA PRO A 553 19.15 -5.25 -3.60
C PRO A 553 18.02 -4.27 -3.37
N SER A 554 16.83 -4.60 -3.89
CA SER A 554 15.59 -3.86 -3.60
C SER A 554 14.36 -4.74 -3.73
N TYR A 555 13.54 -4.81 -2.68
CA TYR A 555 12.16 -5.26 -2.81
C TYR A 555 11.23 -4.05 -2.86
N HIS A 556 10.68 -3.81 -4.03
CA HIS A 556 9.66 -2.79 -4.26
C HIS A 556 8.82 -3.12 -5.50
N SER A 557 7.49 -2.89 -5.42
CA SER A 557 6.57 -3.19 -6.52
C SER A 557 6.82 -2.33 -7.78
N PHE A 558 7.47 -1.19 -7.63
CA PHE A 558 7.72 -0.20 -8.68
C PHE A 558 9.19 0.22 -8.67
N ASN A 559 10.12 -0.75 -8.78
CA ASN A 559 11.54 -0.46 -8.91
C ASN A 559 11.81 0.41 -10.14
N GLN A 560 12.83 1.26 -10.07
CA GLN A 560 13.23 2.21 -11.10
C GLN A 560 13.64 1.47 -12.39
N LYS A 561 13.12 1.92 -13.55
CA LYS A 561 13.25 1.22 -14.83
C LYS A 561 14.69 0.96 -15.25
N ASN A 562 15.59 1.93 -15.08
CA ASN A 562 16.98 1.79 -15.52
C ASN A 562 17.82 0.92 -14.56
N TYR A 563 17.45 0.86 -13.27
CA TYR A 563 18.01 -0.13 -12.35
C TYR A 563 17.63 -1.56 -12.78
N ILE A 564 16.38 -1.80 -13.13
CA ILE A 564 15.92 -3.11 -13.61
C ILE A 564 16.52 -3.44 -14.99
N LYS A 565 16.62 -2.46 -15.90
CA LYS A 565 17.29 -2.62 -17.18
C LYS A 565 18.76 -3.03 -17.00
N PHE A 566 19.49 -2.35 -16.11
CA PHE A 566 20.87 -2.68 -15.77
C PHE A 566 21.00 -4.13 -15.28
N LEU A 567 20.20 -4.55 -14.34
CA LEU A 567 20.23 -5.92 -13.82
C LEU A 567 19.83 -6.95 -14.90
N GLY A 568 18.86 -6.64 -15.75
CA GLY A 568 18.39 -7.50 -16.83
C GLY A 568 19.43 -7.65 -17.94
N ASP A 569 19.98 -6.55 -18.45
CA ASP A 569 21.00 -6.56 -19.51
C ASP A 569 22.30 -7.27 -19.06
N LEU A 570 22.57 -7.28 -17.76
CA LEU A 570 23.68 -8.04 -17.17
C LEU A 570 23.34 -9.50 -16.83
N ASN A 571 22.13 -9.95 -17.10
CA ASN A 571 21.64 -11.29 -16.76
C ASN A 571 21.73 -11.60 -15.24
N VAL A 572 21.56 -10.59 -14.38
CA VAL A 572 21.45 -10.77 -12.93
C VAL A 572 20.02 -11.19 -12.56
N ILE A 573 19.05 -10.65 -13.27
CA ILE A 573 17.62 -10.99 -13.14
C ILE A 573 17.01 -11.27 -14.51
N ASP A 574 15.85 -11.92 -14.54
CA ASP A 574 15.00 -11.95 -15.73
C ASP A 574 14.06 -10.73 -15.71
N ALA A 575 14.32 -9.75 -16.58
CA ALA A 575 13.49 -8.54 -16.67
C ALA A 575 12.08 -8.81 -17.20
N LYS A 576 11.82 -10.00 -17.80
CA LYS A 576 10.50 -10.44 -18.27
C LYS A 576 9.68 -11.10 -17.16
N ASP A 577 10.32 -11.59 -16.10
CA ASP A 577 9.63 -12.10 -14.92
C ASP A 577 9.26 -10.96 -13.96
N GLU A 578 7.96 -10.74 -13.77
CA GLU A 578 7.43 -9.70 -12.90
C GLU A 578 7.91 -9.85 -11.44
N ASN A 579 8.09 -11.08 -10.96
CA ASN A 579 8.59 -11.31 -9.60
C ASN A 579 10.06 -10.89 -9.47
N SER A 580 10.90 -11.21 -10.45
CA SER A 580 12.30 -10.81 -10.47
C SER A 580 12.47 -9.29 -10.52
N THR A 581 11.57 -8.57 -11.19
CA THR A 581 11.60 -7.10 -11.23
C THR A 581 11.20 -6.47 -9.92
N ARG A 582 10.36 -7.12 -9.12
CA ARG A 582 9.97 -6.66 -7.75
C ARG A 582 10.99 -7.07 -6.70
N TRP A 583 11.46 -8.32 -6.75
CA TRP A 583 12.46 -8.89 -5.85
C TRP A 583 13.83 -8.84 -6.48
N ALA A 584 14.33 -7.63 -6.75
CA ALA A 584 15.60 -7.41 -7.42
C ALA A 584 16.77 -7.70 -6.46
N LYS A 585 17.39 -8.88 -6.61
CA LYS A 585 18.41 -9.42 -5.69
C LYS A 585 19.70 -8.59 -5.63
N GLY A 586 19.88 -7.62 -6.52
CA GLY A 586 21.12 -6.84 -6.59
C GLY A 586 22.28 -7.60 -7.20
N LEU A 587 23.52 -7.19 -6.87
CA LEU A 587 24.74 -7.69 -7.55
C LEU A 587 25.43 -8.86 -6.83
N GLY A 588 24.81 -9.42 -5.80
CA GLY A 588 25.21 -10.49 -4.89
C GLY A 588 26.40 -11.35 -5.27
N ASP A 589 26.26 -12.25 -6.28
CA ASP A 589 27.27 -13.24 -6.59
C ASP A 589 28.24 -12.82 -7.71
N ARG A 590 28.28 -11.53 -8.07
CA ARG A 590 29.08 -10.94 -9.16
C ARG A 590 30.08 -9.91 -8.60
N PRO A 591 31.25 -10.35 -8.04
CA PRO A 591 32.20 -9.48 -7.36
C PRO A 591 32.74 -8.35 -8.23
N ILE A 592 32.89 -8.55 -9.54
CA ILE A 592 33.31 -7.52 -10.49
C ILE A 592 32.25 -6.40 -10.58
N LEU A 593 30.99 -6.78 -10.78
CA LEU A 593 29.89 -5.81 -10.82
C LEU A 593 29.73 -5.08 -9.50
N PHE A 594 29.89 -5.79 -8.39
CA PHE A 594 29.88 -5.21 -7.06
C PHE A 594 30.99 -4.15 -6.90
N SER A 595 32.22 -4.42 -7.40
CA SER A 595 33.31 -3.46 -7.39
C SER A 595 33.04 -2.22 -8.23
N ILE A 596 32.47 -2.38 -9.43
CA ILE A 596 32.06 -1.28 -10.34
C ILE A 596 30.96 -0.43 -9.69
N ALA A 597 30.07 -1.07 -8.91
CA ALA A 597 28.99 -0.41 -8.18
C ALA A 597 29.45 0.20 -6.83
N SER A 598 30.73 0.51 -6.63
CA SER A 598 31.28 1.03 -5.38
C SER A 598 31.08 0.12 -4.17
N GLY A 599 31.00 -1.19 -4.41
CA GLY A 599 30.87 -2.22 -3.39
C GLY A 599 32.18 -2.42 -2.65
N LYS A 600 32.31 -1.82 -1.46
CA LYS A 600 33.55 -1.77 -0.72
C LYS A 600 33.59 -2.76 0.43
N TYR A 601 32.46 -3.12 1.00
CA TYR A 601 32.39 -4.02 2.14
C TYR A 601 31.38 -5.14 1.91
N TRP A 602 31.74 -6.33 2.41
CA TRP A 602 30.90 -7.51 2.38
C TRP A 602 30.74 -8.07 3.78
N LEU A 603 29.53 -8.25 4.23
CA LEU A 603 29.20 -8.87 5.51
C LEU A 603 28.81 -10.32 5.29
N SER A 604 29.44 -11.23 6.01
CA SER A 604 29.25 -12.66 5.84
C SER A 604 29.07 -13.38 7.18
N LYS A 605 28.12 -14.31 7.21
CA LYS A 605 27.98 -15.31 8.27
C LYS A 605 28.57 -16.66 7.89
N ARG A 606 29.15 -16.76 6.67
CA ARG A 606 29.76 -18.00 6.15
C ARG A 606 31.13 -18.22 6.74
N THR A 607 31.47 -19.50 6.95
CA THR A 607 32.78 -19.93 7.47
C THR A 607 33.61 -20.70 6.44
N ASP A 608 33.06 -20.90 5.23
CA ASP A 608 33.68 -21.71 4.16
C ASP A 608 34.78 -20.98 3.34
N GLY A 609 35.08 -19.74 3.68
CA GLY A 609 36.11 -18.95 3.00
C GLY A 609 35.69 -18.42 1.62
N ALA A 610 34.44 -18.63 1.19
CA ALA A 610 33.98 -18.21 -0.15
C ALA A 610 34.25 -16.73 -0.46
N VAL A 611 34.07 -15.84 0.52
CA VAL A 611 34.29 -14.38 0.34
C VAL A 611 35.80 -14.08 0.19
N LYS A 612 36.67 -14.79 0.88
CA LYS A 612 38.15 -14.68 0.71
C LYS A 612 38.55 -15.11 -0.70
N ASN A 613 37.91 -16.16 -1.22
CA ASN A 613 38.20 -16.67 -2.58
C ASN A 613 37.80 -15.66 -3.67
N MET A 614 36.95 -14.69 -3.37
CA MET A 614 36.65 -13.52 -4.23
C MET A 614 37.76 -12.45 -4.18
N GLY A 615 38.80 -12.63 -3.36
CA GLY A 615 39.91 -11.70 -3.19
C GLY A 615 39.61 -10.60 -2.17
N PHE A 616 38.67 -10.80 -1.24
CA PHE A 616 38.32 -9.84 -0.20
C PHE A 616 38.99 -10.18 1.14
N ASP A 617 39.48 -9.17 1.86
CA ASP A 617 40.25 -9.33 3.10
C ASP A 617 39.34 -9.14 4.33
N SER A 618 39.39 -10.08 5.29
CA SER A 618 38.70 -9.93 6.57
C SER A 618 39.36 -8.84 7.40
N ILE A 619 38.55 -7.87 7.88
CA ILE A 619 39.05 -6.71 8.63
C ILE A 619 38.49 -6.59 10.04
N ALA A 620 37.32 -7.18 10.32
CA ALA A 620 36.69 -7.17 11.64
C ALA A 620 35.69 -8.31 11.77
N LYS A 621 35.27 -8.61 13.02
CA LYS A 621 34.22 -9.59 13.30
C LYS A 621 33.33 -9.10 14.45
N PHE A 622 32.00 -9.23 14.30
CA PHE A 622 31.00 -8.88 15.31
C PHE A 622 30.07 -10.10 15.47
N GLY A 623 30.16 -10.78 16.61
CA GLY A 623 29.41 -12.03 16.83
C GLY A 623 29.61 -13.03 15.70
N ASP A 624 28.56 -13.38 14.97
CA ASP A 624 28.55 -14.29 13.83
C ASP A 624 28.81 -13.59 12.47
N VAL A 625 28.93 -12.26 12.45
CA VAL A 625 29.17 -11.47 11.24
C VAL A 625 30.64 -11.11 11.08
N THR A 626 31.25 -11.54 9.98
CA THR A 626 32.59 -11.14 9.56
C THR A 626 32.50 -10.03 8.52
N VAL A 627 33.27 -8.98 8.70
CA VAL A 627 33.40 -7.84 7.78
C VAL A 627 34.58 -8.08 6.86
N TYR A 628 34.32 -8.12 5.56
CA TYR A 628 35.35 -8.20 4.53
C TYR A 628 35.45 -6.89 3.76
N LYS A 629 36.67 -6.50 3.42
CA LYS A 629 36.99 -5.33 2.59
C LYS A 629 37.36 -5.79 1.18
N ASN A 630 36.71 -5.20 0.19
CA ASN A 630 36.97 -5.38 -1.22
C ASN A 630 38.11 -4.45 -1.67
N LYS A 631 39.31 -4.98 -1.93
CA LYS A 631 40.45 -4.19 -2.46
C LYS A 631 40.25 -3.70 -3.89
N PHE A 632 39.32 -4.32 -4.62
CA PHE A 632 38.97 -3.96 -6.01
C PHE A 632 37.88 -2.90 -6.09
N ALA A 633 37.32 -2.41 -4.98
CA ALA A 633 36.22 -1.43 -5.00
C ALA A 633 36.62 -0.17 -5.77
N LEU A 634 35.75 0.28 -6.66
CA LEU A 634 35.88 1.54 -7.39
C LEU A 634 35.08 2.64 -6.65
N PRO A 635 35.45 3.92 -6.79
CA PRO A 635 34.69 5.03 -6.23
C PRO A 635 33.31 5.20 -6.89
N LEU A 636 32.47 6.10 -6.37
CA LEU A 636 31.15 6.40 -6.94
C LEU A 636 31.22 6.85 -8.41
N GLY A 637 32.29 7.58 -8.76
CA GLY A 637 32.57 8.03 -10.12
C GLY A 637 34.02 7.77 -10.53
N PHE A 638 34.22 7.32 -11.78
CA PHE A 638 35.51 7.09 -12.42
C PHE A 638 35.39 7.19 -13.94
N THR A 639 36.48 7.22 -14.68
CA THR A 639 36.43 7.53 -16.12
C THR A 639 36.69 6.35 -17.01
N TYR A 640 36.09 6.40 -18.22
CA TYR A 640 36.40 5.49 -19.35
C TYR A 640 36.93 6.28 -20.53
N ASP A 641 37.96 5.75 -21.19
CA ASP A 641 38.52 6.23 -22.47
C ASP A 641 38.05 5.38 -23.67
N LYS A 642 37.39 4.25 -23.43
CA LYS A 642 36.89 3.29 -24.43
C LYS A 642 35.41 3.10 -24.34
N GLY A 643 34.77 2.87 -25.51
CA GLY A 643 33.35 2.60 -25.61
C GLY A 643 33.05 1.33 -26.41
N ILE A 644 31.89 0.71 -26.10
CA ILE A 644 31.28 -0.38 -26.86
C ILE A 644 29.80 -0.05 -27.08
N GLY A 645 29.26 -0.42 -28.24
CA GLY A 645 27.84 -0.26 -28.52
C GLY A 645 26.96 -1.23 -27.73
N GLU A 646 25.76 -0.76 -27.33
CA GLU A 646 24.80 -1.56 -26.55
C GLU A 646 24.44 -2.88 -27.26
N ASP A 647 24.30 -2.88 -28.58
CA ASP A 647 23.95 -4.09 -29.34
C ASP A 647 25.05 -5.16 -29.33
N GLU A 648 26.32 -4.75 -29.37
CA GLU A 648 27.46 -5.66 -29.24
C GLU A 648 27.55 -6.18 -27.82
N PHE A 649 27.40 -5.32 -26.83
CA PHE A 649 27.44 -5.68 -25.44
C PHE A 649 26.35 -6.72 -25.07
N LYS A 650 25.13 -6.58 -25.59
CA LYS A 650 24.03 -7.53 -25.34
C LYS A 650 24.34 -8.94 -25.80
N LYS A 651 25.16 -9.12 -26.80
CA LYS A 651 25.55 -10.43 -27.34
C LYS A 651 26.56 -11.17 -26.47
N LEU A 652 27.21 -10.48 -25.54
CA LEU A 652 28.23 -11.05 -24.66
C LEU A 652 27.61 -12.00 -23.63
N SER A 653 28.38 -13.03 -23.25
CA SER A 653 28.02 -13.86 -22.09
C SER A 653 28.08 -13.04 -20.76
N PRO A 654 27.43 -13.49 -19.70
CA PRO A 654 27.46 -12.79 -18.41
C PRO A 654 28.89 -12.46 -17.93
N THR A 655 29.81 -13.40 -18.00
CA THR A 655 31.21 -13.19 -17.60
C THR A 655 31.93 -12.17 -18.50
N GLN A 656 31.71 -12.25 -19.83
CA GLN A 656 32.28 -11.26 -20.75
C GLN A 656 31.73 -9.87 -20.53
N LYS A 657 30.45 -9.72 -20.15
CA LYS A 657 29.85 -8.43 -19.76
C LYS A 657 30.57 -7.81 -18.57
N ASP A 658 30.88 -8.59 -17.54
CA ASP A 658 31.65 -8.11 -16.38
C ASP A 658 33.05 -7.62 -16.77
N PHE A 659 33.75 -8.40 -17.60
CA PHE A 659 35.08 -8.03 -18.05
C PHE A 659 35.06 -6.81 -18.97
N CYS A 660 34.03 -6.68 -19.78
CA CYS A 660 33.81 -5.53 -20.66
C CYS A 660 33.64 -4.24 -19.82
N LEU A 661 32.79 -4.28 -18.77
CA LEU A 661 32.53 -3.13 -17.89
C LEU A 661 33.74 -2.69 -17.05
N LEU A 662 34.71 -3.57 -16.81
CA LEU A 662 35.99 -3.17 -16.20
C LEU A 662 36.91 -2.39 -17.15
N ARG A 663 36.65 -2.38 -18.47
CA ARG A 663 37.59 -1.90 -19.47
C ARG A 663 36.97 -0.89 -20.45
N SER A 664 35.62 -0.81 -20.52
CA SER A 664 34.94 0.07 -21.47
C SER A 664 33.56 0.46 -20.96
N CYS A 665 33.06 1.57 -21.47
CA CYS A 665 31.72 2.06 -21.21
C CYS A 665 30.75 1.56 -22.30
N VAL A 666 29.59 1.05 -21.88
CA VAL A 666 28.53 0.71 -22.84
C VAL A 666 27.75 1.98 -23.19
N ILE A 667 27.62 2.24 -24.50
CA ILE A 667 26.99 3.44 -25.05
C ILE A 667 25.69 3.07 -25.75
N GLY A 668 24.60 3.75 -25.41
CA GLY A 668 23.31 3.59 -26.06
C GLY A 668 23.38 3.96 -27.56
N ASN A 669 22.55 3.30 -28.36
CA ASN A 669 22.53 3.52 -29.81
C ASN A 669 22.21 4.99 -30.16
N GLU A 670 21.39 5.65 -29.36
CA GLU A 670 20.98 7.04 -29.51
C GLU A 670 22.11 8.04 -29.31
N ASP A 671 23.15 7.68 -28.56
CA ASP A 671 24.24 8.59 -28.18
C ASP A 671 25.58 8.27 -28.88
N LYS A 672 25.63 7.27 -29.79
CA LYS A 672 26.86 6.84 -30.50
C LYS A 672 27.62 8.00 -31.15
N ALA A 673 26.90 8.94 -31.79
CA ALA A 673 27.52 10.09 -32.47
C ALA A 673 28.21 11.02 -31.46
N THR A 674 27.66 11.24 -30.30
CA THR A 674 28.22 12.08 -29.24
C THR A 674 29.53 11.52 -28.69
N PHE A 675 29.65 10.20 -28.65
CA PHE A 675 30.81 9.49 -28.11
C PHE A 675 31.76 8.93 -29.19
N ALA A 676 31.65 9.39 -30.41
CA ALA A 676 32.48 8.93 -31.52
C ALA A 676 34.00 9.14 -31.32
N SER A 677 34.39 10.08 -30.46
CA SER A 677 35.81 10.36 -30.12
C SER A 677 36.44 9.32 -29.19
N LEU A 678 35.65 8.46 -28.55
CA LEU A 678 36.18 7.40 -27.68
C LEU A 678 36.83 6.29 -28.50
N LYS A 679 37.86 5.70 -27.92
CA LYS A 679 38.51 4.52 -28.50
C LYS A 679 37.51 3.35 -28.50
N GLN A 680 37.46 2.62 -29.63
CA GLN A 680 36.60 1.41 -29.75
C GLN A 680 37.17 0.29 -28.88
N PHE A 681 36.33 -0.36 -28.09
CA PHE A 681 36.72 -1.53 -27.32
C PHE A 681 36.68 -2.79 -28.19
N ASN A 682 37.74 -3.63 -28.11
CA ASN A 682 37.80 -4.89 -28.82
C ASN A 682 37.18 -6.01 -27.96
N VAL A 683 36.07 -6.58 -28.42
CA VAL A 683 35.35 -7.67 -27.70
C VAL A 683 36.24 -8.93 -27.54
N ALA A 684 37.18 -9.19 -28.45
CA ALA A 684 38.10 -10.31 -28.32
C ALA A 684 38.90 -10.28 -27.01
N ASP A 685 39.11 -9.09 -26.45
CA ASP A 685 39.82 -8.91 -25.16
C ASP A 685 39.05 -9.51 -23.97
N THR A 686 37.77 -9.82 -24.09
CA THR A 686 36.93 -10.39 -23.00
C THR A 686 36.97 -11.92 -22.95
N VAL A 687 37.62 -12.57 -23.93
CA VAL A 687 37.63 -14.06 -24.06
C VAL A 687 38.66 -14.71 -23.12
N ALA A 688 39.78 -14.02 -22.79
CA ALA A 688 40.79 -14.56 -21.92
C ALA A 688 40.29 -14.62 -20.45
N PRO A 689 40.64 -15.70 -19.69
CA PRO A 689 40.32 -15.78 -18.29
C PRO A 689 40.87 -14.61 -17.49
N MET A 690 40.08 -14.06 -16.54
CA MET A 690 40.50 -12.98 -15.68
C MET A 690 41.29 -13.52 -14.49
N SER A 691 42.57 -13.16 -14.38
CA SER A 691 43.37 -13.39 -13.16
C SER A 691 43.12 -12.27 -12.15
N PHE A 692 43.45 -12.53 -10.88
CA PHE A 692 43.39 -11.47 -9.86
C PHE A 692 44.34 -10.31 -10.15
N ASP A 693 45.50 -10.57 -10.73
CA ASP A 693 46.47 -9.52 -11.09
C ASP A 693 45.96 -8.66 -12.23
N ASN A 694 45.38 -9.26 -13.26
CA ASN A 694 44.74 -8.51 -14.32
C ASN A 694 43.56 -7.70 -13.81
N TYR A 695 42.74 -8.27 -12.92
CA TYR A 695 41.62 -7.57 -12.29
C TYR A 695 42.13 -6.34 -11.52
N LEU A 696 43.15 -6.52 -10.72
CA LEU A 696 43.75 -5.41 -9.96
C LEU A 696 44.33 -4.34 -10.88
N ALA A 697 45.00 -4.74 -11.97
CA ALA A 697 45.56 -3.82 -12.96
C ALA A 697 44.46 -2.97 -13.62
N TYR A 698 43.36 -3.57 -14.05
CA TYR A 698 42.23 -2.84 -14.65
C TYR A 698 41.55 -1.88 -13.65
N VAL A 699 41.35 -2.35 -12.40
CA VAL A 699 40.81 -1.50 -11.33
C VAL A 699 41.71 -0.33 -11.05
N ASN A 700 43.03 -0.54 -10.99
CA ASN A 700 44.00 0.54 -10.75
C ASN A 700 44.03 1.54 -11.92
N GLU A 701 43.84 1.08 -13.16
CA GLU A 701 43.72 1.94 -14.33
C GLU A 701 42.49 2.87 -14.20
N LEU A 702 41.32 2.29 -13.84
CA LEU A 702 40.08 3.07 -13.63
C LEU A 702 40.18 4.02 -12.43
N LYS A 703 41.04 3.74 -11.45
CA LYS A 703 41.27 4.62 -10.28
C LYS A 703 42.19 5.81 -10.56
N LYS A 704 42.91 5.82 -11.69
CA LYS A 704 43.82 6.96 -12.02
C LYS A 704 43.10 8.28 -12.10
N ASP A 705 41.96 8.30 -12.79
CA ASP A 705 41.14 9.48 -13.00
C ASP A 705 39.80 9.29 -12.31
N ASN A 706 39.83 9.29 -10.98
CA ASN A 706 38.61 9.11 -10.17
C ASN A 706 37.94 10.44 -9.82
N PHE A 707 36.62 10.39 -9.63
CA PHE A 707 35.84 11.51 -9.13
C PHE A 707 36.03 11.62 -7.61
N THR A 708 36.67 12.68 -7.17
CA THR A 708 36.89 12.99 -5.76
C THR A 708 35.73 13.81 -5.22
N ILE A 709 34.93 13.20 -4.32
CA ILE A 709 33.78 13.85 -3.71
C ILE A 709 34.25 14.88 -2.68
N SER A 710 33.82 16.13 -2.84
CA SER A 710 34.04 17.23 -1.88
C SER A 710 32.85 17.47 -0.95
N LYS A 711 31.61 17.18 -1.44
CA LYS A 711 30.38 17.23 -0.65
C LYS A 711 29.44 16.14 -1.12
N PHE A 712 28.86 15.44 -0.15
CA PHE A 712 27.88 14.37 -0.40
C PHE A 712 26.62 14.59 0.42
N SER A 713 25.49 14.58 -0.26
CA SER A 713 24.16 14.25 0.29
C SER A 713 23.43 13.40 -0.74
N GLU A 714 22.36 12.70 -0.33
CA GLU A 714 21.69 11.76 -1.24
C GLU A 714 21.05 12.46 -2.45
N ASN A 715 20.72 13.77 -2.34
CA ASN A 715 20.18 14.59 -3.43
C ASN A 715 21.20 15.51 -4.10
N ASN A 716 22.41 15.69 -3.55
CA ASN A 716 23.41 16.61 -4.10
C ASN A 716 24.83 16.09 -3.88
N ILE A 717 25.55 15.92 -4.98
CA ILE A 717 26.91 15.38 -4.97
C ILE A 717 27.81 16.37 -5.70
N LYS A 718 28.85 16.87 -5.01
CA LYS A 718 29.86 17.76 -5.61
C LYS A 718 31.23 17.12 -5.52
N GLY A 719 32.05 17.36 -6.53
CA GLY A 719 33.40 16.85 -6.57
C GLY A 719 34.13 17.29 -7.83
N SER A 720 35.32 16.77 -8.02
CA SER A 720 36.11 17.08 -9.20
C SER A 720 36.89 15.87 -9.71
N VAL A 721 37.27 15.91 -10.99
CA VAL A 721 38.17 14.96 -11.63
C VAL A 721 39.08 15.71 -12.61
N THR A 722 40.33 15.27 -12.73
CA THR A 722 41.29 15.83 -13.71
C THR A 722 41.63 14.74 -14.72
N VAL A 723 41.52 15.04 -16.02
CA VAL A 723 41.79 14.10 -17.11
C VAL A 723 42.70 14.69 -18.17
N ASN A 724 43.50 13.84 -18.79
CA ASN A 724 44.48 14.28 -19.82
C ASN A 724 43.89 14.33 -21.24
N GLU A 725 42.77 13.71 -21.47
CA GLU A 725 41.99 13.72 -22.74
C GLU A 725 40.50 13.70 -22.42
N SER A 726 39.65 13.90 -23.42
CA SER A 726 38.21 13.80 -23.23
C SER A 726 37.80 12.37 -22.91
N LYS A 727 37.00 12.18 -21.84
CA LYS A 727 36.55 10.87 -21.33
C LYS A 727 35.07 10.90 -20.93
N ILE A 728 34.51 9.73 -20.74
CA ILE A 728 33.22 9.58 -20.03
C ILE A 728 33.51 9.46 -18.52
N LEU A 729 32.99 10.40 -17.75
CA LEU A 729 32.88 10.23 -16.30
C LEU A 729 31.63 9.42 -16.00
N PHE A 730 31.83 8.19 -15.56
CA PHE A 730 30.78 7.27 -15.17
C PHE A 730 30.46 7.41 -13.69
N PHE A 731 29.18 7.31 -13.34
CA PHE A 731 28.70 7.22 -11.97
C PHE A 731 27.91 5.92 -11.77
N SER A 732 28.19 5.18 -10.69
CA SER A 732 27.44 3.98 -10.33
C SER A 732 26.05 4.32 -9.73
N ILE A 733 25.32 5.22 -10.40
CA ILE A 733 23.98 5.70 -10.06
C ILE A 733 23.04 5.32 -11.20
N PRO A 734 21.91 4.63 -10.96
CA PRO A 734 20.90 4.40 -12.00
C PRO A 734 20.47 5.72 -12.66
N PHE A 735 20.44 5.72 -13.99
CA PHE A 735 20.05 6.89 -14.74
C PHE A 735 18.60 7.28 -14.48
N ASP A 736 18.39 8.51 -14.08
CA ASP A 736 17.06 9.09 -13.87
C ASP A 736 17.10 10.54 -14.38
N GLU A 737 16.08 10.93 -15.14
CA GLU A 737 15.97 12.29 -15.69
C GLU A 737 15.73 13.35 -14.60
N GLY A 738 15.52 12.95 -13.35
CA GLY A 738 15.49 13.83 -12.19
C GLY A 738 16.88 14.32 -11.77
N TRP A 739 17.95 13.64 -12.21
CA TRP A 739 19.31 14.12 -12.02
C TRP A 739 19.66 15.19 -13.05
N SER A 740 20.25 16.28 -12.61
CA SER A 740 20.89 17.32 -13.42
C SER A 740 22.36 17.43 -13.06
N ALA A 741 23.17 17.88 -14.01
CA ALA A 741 24.60 18.09 -13.80
C ALA A 741 25.01 19.51 -14.16
N LYS A 742 25.95 20.07 -13.38
CA LYS A 742 26.76 21.24 -13.80
C LYS A 742 28.21 20.81 -13.92
N LEU A 743 28.83 21.19 -15.05
CA LEU A 743 30.24 20.97 -15.33
C LEU A 743 30.91 22.35 -15.37
N ASN A 744 31.82 22.61 -14.46
CA ASN A 744 32.49 23.90 -14.30
C ASN A 744 31.50 25.09 -14.19
N GLY A 745 30.38 24.85 -13.50
CA GLY A 745 29.32 25.82 -13.27
C GLY A 745 28.28 25.96 -14.38
N VAL A 746 28.47 25.32 -15.54
CA VAL A 746 27.55 25.33 -16.68
C VAL A 746 26.74 24.02 -16.73
N ASP A 747 25.44 24.12 -17.07
CA ASP A 747 24.57 22.96 -17.21
C ASP A 747 25.12 22.00 -18.27
N ALA A 748 25.16 20.71 -17.91
CA ALA A 748 25.70 19.64 -18.74
C ALA A 748 24.71 18.45 -18.85
N LYS A 749 24.64 17.83 -20.02
CA LYS A 749 23.76 16.70 -20.28
C LYS A 749 24.32 15.43 -19.63
N LEU A 750 23.49 14.75 -18.87
CA LEU A 750 23.75 13.38 -18.42
C LEU A 750 23.28 12.37 -19.47
N TYR A 751 23.99 11.28 -19.58
CA TYR A 751 23.75 10.21 -20.54
C TYR A 751 23.49 8.89 -19.84
N ARG A 752 22.64 8.06 -20.44
CA ARG A 752 22.44 6.69 -20.00
C ARG A 752 23.54 5.80 -20.58
N VAL A 753 24.41 5.32 -19.70
CA VAL A 753 25.53 4.44 -20.07
C VAL A 753 25.48 3.13 -19.28
N ASN A 754 26.35 2.20 -19.61
CA ASN A 754 26.49 0.92 -18.91
C ASN A 754 25.15 0.23 -18.65
N ALA A 755 24.32 0.12 -19.71
CA ALA A 755 23.02 -0.57 -19.69
C ALA A 755 21.96 0.02 -18.72
N GLY A 756 22.16 1.22 -18.17
CA GLY A 756 21.15 1.86 -17.30
C GLY A 756 21.73 2.77 -16.22
N LEU A 757 23.02 2.99 -16.20
CA LEU A 757 23.67 3.86 -15.24
C LEU A 757 23.98 5.26 -15.84
N THR A 758 24.55 6.14 -15.04
CA THR A 758 24.73 7.56 -15.39
C THR A 758 26.15 7.85 -15.89
N GLY A 759 26.26 8.62 -16.97
CA GLY A 759 27.53 9.11 -17.50
C GLY A 759 27.50 10.61 -17.83
N LEU A 760 28.66 11.23 -17.83
CA LEU A 760 28.87 12.63 -18.19
C LEU A 760 30.09 12.74 -19.10
N LEU A 761 29.98 13.42 -20.26
CA LEU A 761 31.15 13.71 -21.11
C LEU A 761 31.95 14.85 -20.49
N ILE A 762 33.23 14.60 -20.25
CA ILE A 762 34.16 15.59 -19.68
C ILE A 762 35.33 15.86 -20.62
N SER A 763 35.86 17.07 -20.59
CA SER A 763 36.96 17.51 -21.43
C SER A 763 38.30 17.45 -20.70
N LYS A 764 39.40 17.46 -21.43
CA LYS A 764 40.77 17.56 -20.90
C LYS A 764 40.88 18.69 -19.87
N GLY A 765 41.57 18.41 -18.77
CA GLY A 765 41.82 19.36 -17.69
C GLY A 765 41.06 19.03 -16.42
N LYS A 766 40.99 19.99 -15.51
CA LYS A 766 40.19 19.86 -14.27
C LYS A 766 38.73 20.12 -14.60
N ASN A 767 37.89 19.22 -14.10
CA ASN A 767 36.45 19.29 -14.24
C ASN A 767 35.86 19.35 -12.84
N ASP A 768 35.12 20.39 -12.51
CA ASP A 768 34.34 20.52 -11.29
C ASP A 768 32.87 20.14 -11.59
N ILE A 769 32.31 19.13 -10.90
CA ILE A 769 31.02 18.55 -11.18
C ILE A 769 30.08 18.73 -9.99
N GLU A 770 28.85 19.16 -10.28
CA GLU A 770 27.76 19.19 -9.32
C GLU A 770 26.58 18.39 -9.90
N LEU A 771 26.17 17.32 -9.20
CA LEU A 771 24.95 16.57 -9.49
C LEU A 771 23.87 16.97 -8.49
N SER A 772 22.66 17.24 -8.99
CA SER A 772 21.49 17.58 -8.16
C SER A 772 20.28 16.79 -8.63
N PHE A 773 19.56 16.18 -7.66
CA PHE A 773 18.35 15.41 -7.92
C PHE A 773 17.09 16.18 -7.53
N GLU A 774 16.15 16.26 -8.43
CA GLU A 774 14.78 16.71 -8.17
C GLU A 774 13.80 15.71 -8.80
N PRO A 775 12.84 15.17 -8.03
CA PRO A 775 11.82 14.27 -8.58
C PRO A 775 11.11 14.91 -9.77
N ARG A 776 11.02 14.18 -10.88
CA ARG A 776 10.35 14.64 -12.11
C ARG A 776 8.90 15.00 -11.82
N LEU A 777 8.40 16.02 -12.50
CA LEU A 777 7.05 16.59 -12.33
C LEU A 777 6.76 17.20 -10.95
N LYS A 778 7.67 17.15 -9.96
CA LYS A 778 7.48 17.74 -8.63
C LYS A 778 7.25 19.25 -8.73
N SER A 779 8.08 19.99 -9.47
CA SER A 779 7.93 21.43 -9.64
C SER A 779 6.63 21.81 -10.36
N LYS A 780 6.22 21.05 -11.40
CA LYS A 780 4.91 21.24 -12.06
C LYS A 780 3.75 20.93 -11.10
N GLY A 781 3.87 19.84 -10.35
CA GLY A 781 2.91 19.48 -9.32
C GLY A 781 2.78 20.55 -8.24
N LYS A 782 3.90 21.14 -7.78
CA LYS A 782 3.91 22.23 -6.81
C LYS A 782 3.13 23.45 -7.32
N LEU A 783 3.30 23.81 -8.58
CA LEU A 783 2.56 24.92 -9.20
C LEU A 783 1.06 24.64 -9.22
N ILE A 784 0.65 23.46 -9.69
CA ILE A 784 -0.78 23.06 -9.74
C ILE A 784 -1.38 23.01 -8.33
N SER A 785 -0.68 22.43 -7.37
CA SER A 785 -1.14 22.40 -5.97
C SER A 785 -1.27 23.81 -5.39
N GLY A 786 -0.32 24.69 -5.66
CA GLY A 786 -0.37 26.09 -5.23
C GLY A 786 -1.57 26.85 -5.80
N ILE A 787 -1.83 26.73 -7.10
CA ILE A 787 -3.01 27.33 -7.75
C ILE A 787 -4.30 26.74 -7.14
N SER A 788 -4.36 25.42 -6.94
CA SER A 788 -5.53 24.76 -6.36
C SER A 788 -5.81 25.20 -4.92
N LEU A 789 -4.77 25.40 -4.11
CA LEU A 789 -4.89 25.96 -2.77
C LEU A 789 -5.37 27.42 -2.79
N LEU A 790 -4.88 28.25 -3.70
CA LEU A 790 -5.35 29.62 -3.86
C LEU A 790 -6.84 29.66 -4.24
N ILE A 791 -7.28 28.81 -5.16
CA ILE A 791 -8.71 28.65 -5.49
C ILE A 791 -9.51 28.20 -4.26
N LEU A 792 -9.01 27.24 -3.48
CA LEU A 792 -9.67 26.77 -2.26
C LEU A 792 -9.83 27.92 -1.25
N PHE A 793 -8.77 28.67 -0.97
CA PHE A 793 -8.83 29.79 -0.02
C PHE A 793 -9.75 30.91 -0.54
N GLY A 794 -9.75 31.19 -1.85
CA GLY A 794 -10.70 32.12 -2.46
C GLY A 794 -12.16 31.69 -2.27
N LEU A 795 -12.47 30.41 -2.51
CA LEU A 795 -13.82 29.85 -2.30
C LEU A 795 -14.24 29.88 -0.82
N LEU A 796 -13.34 29.57 0.11
CA LEU A 796 -13.61 29.64 1.54
C LEU A 796 -13.83 31.08 2.01
N GLY A 797 -13.00 32.03 1.56
CA GLY A 797 -13.15 33.45 1.85
C GLY A 797 -14.46 34.03 1.32
N PHE A 798 -14.82 33.68 0.06
CA PHE A 798 -16.09 34.08 -0.56
C PHE A 798 -17.30 33.51 0.21
N THR A 799 -17.22 32.24 0.63
CA THR A 799 -18.27 31.60 1.43
C THR A 799 -18.43 32.26 2.80
N PHE A 800 -17.32 32.66 3.42
CA PHE A 800 -17.33 33.38 4.69
C PHE A 800 -17.94 34.78 4.54
N PHE A 801 -17.56 35.51 3.51
CA PHE A 801 -18.11 36.86 3.21
C PHE A 801 -19.62 36.81 2.99
N LEU A 802 -20.12 35.83 2.18
CA LEU A 802 -21.55 35.67 1.95
C LEU A 802 -22.34 35.33 3.22
N LYS A 803 -21.75 34.55 4.14
CA LYS A 803 -22.39 34.27 5.44
C LYS A 803 -22.48 35.50 6.33
N ARG A 804 -21.42 36.30 6.38
CA ARG A 804 -21.38 37.51 7.16
C ARG A 804 -22.44 38.52 6.68
N LYS A 805 -22.56 38.71 5.36
CA LYS A 805 -23.59 39.59 4.80
C LYS A 805 -25.02 39.17 5.15
N LYS A 806 -25.31 37.83 5.18
CA LYS A 806 -26.62 37.31 5.61
C LYS A 806 -26.91 37.42 7.11
N THR A 807 -25.89 37.66 7.93
CA THR A 807 -26.07 37.86 9.38
C THR A 807 -26.20 39.34 9.73
N GLU A 808 -25.79 40.22 8.83
CA GLU A 808 -25.90 41.67 8.94
C GLU A 808 -27.20 42.20 8.27
N GLU A 809 -27.88 41.44 7.40
CA GLU A 809 -29.25 41.61 6.89
C GLU A 809 -30.24 40.87 7.81
#